data_e8e9f3e35a27eaad1b43655f9be5f2de
#
_entry.id   e8e9f3e35a27eaad1b43655f9be5f2de
#
_cell.length_a   1.000
_cell.length_b   1.000
_cell.length_c   1.000
_cell.angle_alpha   90.00
_cell.angle_beta   90.00
_cell.angle_gamma   90.00
#
_symmetry.space_group_name_H-M   'P 1'
#
loop_
_entity.id
_entity.type
_entity.pdbx_description
1 polymer ?
#
loop_
_entity_poly.entity_id
_entity_poly.type
_entity_poly.pdbx_seq_one_letter_code
_entity_poly.pdbx_strand_id
1 'polypeptide(L)'
;MVEKTIEPEVEMVFEAIKEDKNFILEGGAGSGKTFSLISIIEKISRDEPDKSIVCITYTNNAVAEIRERITNDKLKVSTIHEFIWSIIGQFQNEIKYCLIDLINDDEQKEFIRPLDYPSESQLTDTYFENIRVDYDERYSMSIIDNRVQISHDHILLVAEKMFSTHPKLCDILIDIADYIFVDEYQDTSPLVVKILLEYIQNRTKKNIVGFFGDSMQAIYDSGVGDLSSYNLIKIAKAQNRRNPKKVIDLANKFRDDGLVQTPSNDDTAPNMDNGSIIPGIVKFIYGNDINQLEILRGSQLYRKLEFNAPSKTKELRLTHKLNAEMAGFSKLFELYNTDLFVKLITGIKKKINENKIVDNGKSFKDLVEEAQIVVRRGGPLIVDEIKSNSELSAFYDEIKTCSFEEVSSKSKINKESLLSYKFNGLSSRYEAGTDRDRILKRLDLVYELVKLYKTGKHNEFLRITKFKITSSKDKISLSNVMTEISVDDITIGRVIELAEECELISKDDLFTNFIKNRGHYLWSRLKIMPFQEYVNSIDYLREYVSVITQHKVKGSEYENVLVLLDNGKWNQYNFDTLFGKGSSNENVQNRTKRLFYVAITRAMKNLIVYMPSNDRQIIEKAKDYFEESDIVDVLSLVDE
;
A
#
# COMPACT_ATOMS: atom_id res chain seq x y z
N MET A 1 2.25 -42.12 -2.69
CA MET A 1 2.54 -40.71 -2.99
C MET A 1 2.78 -40.62 -4.49
N VAL A 2 1.94 -39.92 -5.22
CA VAL A 2 2.18 -39.65 -6.66
C VAL A 2 3.40 -38.74 -6.69
N GLU A 3 4.50 -39.17 -7.33
CA GLU A 3 5.64 -38.29 -7.60
C GLU A 3 5.11 -37.08 -8.37
N LYS A 4 5.07 -35.92 -7.74
CA LYS A 4 4.78 -34.67 -8.44
C LYS A 4 5.88 -34.46 -9.48
N THR A 5 5.51 -34.45 -10.73
CA THR A 5 6.43 -34.10 -11.84
C THR A 5 7.05 -32.74 -11.51
N ILE A 6 8.37 -32.68 -11.41
CA ILE A 6 9.10 -31.43 -11.15
C ILE A 6 8.95 -30.54 -12.38
N GLU A 7 8.64 -29.27 -12.18
CA GLU A 7 8.56 -28.31 -13.30
C GLU A 7 9.95 -28.14 -13.96
N PRO A 8 10.03 -28.05 -15.30
CA PRO A 8 11.32 -27.89 -16.00
C PRO A 8 12.14 -26.70 -15.51
N GLU A 9 11.48 -25.60 -15.16
CA GLU A 9 12.14 -24.40 -14.63
C GLU A 9 12.78 -24.64 -13.25
N VAL A 10 12.18 -25.52 -12.44
CA VAL A 10 12.75 -25.95 -11.15
C VAL A 10 14.00 -26.80 -11.38
N GLU A 11 14.00 -27.67 -12.40
CA GLU A 11 15.20 -28.45 -12.77
C GLU A 11 16.33 -27.51 -13.20
N MET A 12 16.06 -26.51 -14.04
CA MET A 12 17.05 -25.50 -14.46
C MET A 12 17.61 -24.71 -13.25
N VAL A 13 16.79 -24.42 -12.23
CA VAL A 13 17.29 -23.81 -10.99
C VAL A 13 18.30 -24.75 -10.30
N PHE A 14 18.02 -26.05 -10.21
CA PHE A 14 18.95 -26.99 -9.61
C PHE A 14 20.24 -27.19 -10.43
N GLU A 15 20.20 -27.01 -11.75
CA GLU A 15 21.41 -26.95 -12.58
C GLU A 15 22.26 -25.72 -12.22
N ALA A 16 21.64 -24.54 -12.09
CA ALA A 16 22.35 -23.34 -11.68
C ALA A 16 22.97 -23.48 -10.27
N ILE A 17 22.22 -24.10 -9.32
CA ILE A 17 22.69 -24.39 -7.95
C ILE A 17 23.92 -25.32 -7.98
N LYS A 18 23.90 -26.37 -8.79
CA LYS A 18 25.03 -27.31 -8.93
C LYS A 18 26.28 -26.65 -9.52
N GLU A 19 26.10 -25.59 -10.30
CA GLU A 19 27.19 -24.79 -10.87
C GLU A 19 27.68 -23.67 -9.95
N ASP A 20 27.19 -23.60 -8.72
CA ASP A 20 27.42 -22.51 -7.73
C ASP A 20 27.14 -21.12 -8.31
N LYS A 21 26.05 -20.98 -9.08
CA LYS A 21 25.66 -19.72 -9.73
C LYS A 21 24.39 -19.13 -9.15
N ASN A 22 24.40 -17.82 -9.00
CA ASN A 22 23.19 -17.05 -8.68
C ASN A 22 22.26 -17.04 -9.90
N PHE A 23 20.96 -17.02 -9.65
CA PHE A 23 19.96 -17.11 -10.71
C PHE A 23 18.78 -16.16 -10.50
N ILE A 24 18.05 -15.96 -11.58
CA ILE A 24 16.76 -15.26 -11.57
C ILE A 24 15.73 -16.14 -12.30
N LEU A 25 14.61 -16.44 -11.61
CA LEU A 25 13.44 -17.06 -12.20
C LEU A 25 12.44 -15.96 -12.53
N GLU A 26 12.38 -15.59 -13.78
CA GLU A 26 11.51 -14.56 -14.30
C GLU A 26 10.23 -15.18 -14.87
N GLY A 27 9.07 -14.78 -14.36
CA GLY A 27 7.79 -15.31 -14.82
C GLY A 27 6.70 -14.27 -14.72
N GLY A 28 5.87 -14.18 -15.74
CA GLY A 28 4.78 -13.22 -15.78
C GLY A 28 3.73 -13.42 -14.67
N ALA A 29 2.75 -12.52 -14.62
CA ALA A 29 1.62 -12.66 -13.72
C ALA A 29 0.92 -14.02 -13.92
N GLY A 30 0.59 -14.71 -12.82
CA GLY A 30 -0.09 -16.01 -12.90
C GLY A 30 0.78 -17.20 -13.32
N SER A 31 2.13 -17.04 -13.44
CA SER A 31 3.02 -18.14 -13.83
C SER A 31 3.30 -19.16 -12.70
N GLY A 32 2.93 -18.86 -11.45
CA GLY A 32 3.17 -19.75 -10.31
C GLY A 32 4.59 -19.67 -9.75
N LYS A 33 5.24 -18.50 -9.77
CA LYS A 33 6.59 -18.28 -9.21
C LYS A 33 6.72 -18.74 -7.76
N THR A 34 5.78 -18.33 -6.91
CA THR A 34 5.75 -18.72 -5.48
C THR A 34 5.61 -20.23 -5.32
N PHE A 35 4.87 -20.90 -6.20
CA PHE A 35 4.79 -22.36 -6.19
C PHE A 35 6.15 -23.00 -6.53
N SER A 36 6.86 -22.50 -7.55
CA SER A 36 8.22 -22.98 -7.89
C SER A 36 9.20 -22.71 -6.75
N LEU A 37 9.15 -21.53 -6.13
CA LEU A 37 9.96 -21.19 -4.95
C LEU A 37 9.75 -22.20 -3.82
N ILE A 38 8.49 -22.51 -3.49
CA ILE A 38 8.13 -23.50 -2.47
C ILE A 38 8.68 -24.88 -2.84
N SER A 39 8.51 -25.31 -4.09
CA SER A 39 9.01 -26.60 -4.58
C SER A 39 10.55 -26.71 -4.50
N ILE A 40 11.25 -25.61 -4.76
CA ILE A 40 12.71 -25.53 -4.63
C ILE A 40 13.12 -25.67 -3.17
N ILE A 41 12.48 -24.92 -2.26
CA ILE A 41 12.74 -24.97 -0.81
C ILE A 41 12.47 -26.38 -0.27
N GLU A 42 11.33 -27.00 -0.62
CA GLU A 42 10.98 -28.38 -0.21
C GLU A 42 12.05 -29.39 -0.68
N LYS A 43 12.51 -29.26 -1.92
CA LYS A 43 13.51 -30.16 -2.47
C LYS A 43 14.88 -29.97 -1.81
N ILE A 44 15.35 -28.74 -1.59
CA ILE A 44 16.60 -28.47 -0.86
C ILE A 44 16.48 -29.02 0.57
N SER A 45 15.37 -28.74 1.26
CA SER A 45 15.14 -29.22 2.64
C SER A 45 15.18 -30.75 2.77
N ARG A 46 14.78 -31.47 1.73
CA ARG A 46 14.83 -32.93 1.70
C ARG A 46 16.21 -33.46 1.29
N ASP A 47 16.81 -32.89 0.25
CA ASP A 47 18.03 -33.41 -0.35
C ASP A 47 19.29 -32.92 0.41
N GLU A 48 19.21 -31.76 1.07
CA GLU A 48 20.29 -31.11 1.83
C GLU A 48 19.79 -30.59 3.20
N PRO A 49 19.41 -31.48 4.14
CA PRO A 49 18.72 -31.11 5.39
C PRO A 49 19.57 -30.24 6.34
N ASP A 50 20.88 -30.24 6.18
CA ASP A 50 21.80 -29.45 7.01
C ASP A 50 21.95 -27.99 6.52
N LYS A 51 21.49 -27.70 5.33
CA LYS A 51 21.61 -26.37 4.73
C LYS A 51 20.59 -25.39 5.26
N SER A 52 21.05 -24.18 5.50
CA SER A 52 20.22 -23.07 5.97
C SER A 52 19.66 -22.27 4.80
N ILE A 53 18.34 -22.05 4.82
CA ILE A 53 17.62 -21.32 3.77
C ILE A 53 17.02 -20.05 4.36
N VAL A 54 17.27 -18.93 3.72
CA VAL A 54 16.58 -17.66 4.00
C VAL A 54 15.69 -17.32 2.80
N CYS A 55 14.41 -17.09 3.07
CA CYS A 55 13.45 -16.63 2.08
C CYS A 55 12.98 -15.22 2.48
N ILE A 56 13.24 -14.26 1.62
CA ILE A 56 12.90 -12.85 1.80
C ILE A 56 11.70 -12.52 0.91
N THR A 57 10.64 -11.96 1.49
CA THR A 57 9.45 -11.54 0.76
C THR A 57 9.15 -10.08 0.99
N TYR A 58 8.34 -9.49 0.10
CA TYR A 58 7.94 -8.09 0.23
C TYR A 58 6.83 -7.87 1.27
N THR A 59 5.96 -8.87 1.52
CA THR A 59 4.79 -8.72 2.38
C THR A 59 4.66 -9.80 3.45
N ASN A 60 4.07 -9.44 4.60
CA ASN A 60 3.75 -10.39 5.68
C ASN A 60 2.79 -11.50 5.24
N ASN A 61 1.92 -11.25 4.26
CA ASN A 61 1.02 -12.27 3.73
C ASN A 61 1.80 -13.37 2.99
N ALA A 62 2.79 -13.00 2.18
CA ALA A 62 3.66 -13.98 1.51
C ALA A 62 4.50 -14.77 2.53
N VAL A 63 4.99 -14.11 3.61
CA VAL A 63 5.65 -14.81 4.73
C VAL A 63 4.73 -15.87 5.34
N ALA A 64 3.47 -15.52 5.61
CA ALA A 64 2.50 -16.44 6.21
C ALA A 64 2.21 -17.64 5.27
N GLU A 65 2.01 -17.38 3.98
CA GLU A 65 1.74 -18.42 2.99
C GLU A 65 2.88 -19.45 2.88
N ILE A 66 4.15 -19.00 2.86
CA ILE A 66 5.30 -19.89 2.78
C ILE A 66 5.43 -20.71 4.07
N ARG A 67 5.28 -20.07 5.24
CA ARG A 67 5.38 -20.74 6.55
C ARG A 67 4.28 -21.79 6.76
N GLU A 68 3.08 -21.56 6.24
CA GLU A 68 1.98 -22.52 6.32
C GLU A 68 2.25 -23.80 5.52
N ARG A 69 2.95 -23.65 4.38
CA ARG A 69 3.21 -24.76 3.46
C ARG A 69 4.45 -25.57 3.79
N ILE A 70 5.45 -24.95 4.43
CA ILE A 70 6.75 -25.59 4.68
C ILE A 70 7.05 -25.62 6.18
N THR A 71 7.28 -26.83 6.72
CA THR A 71 7.77 -27.03 8.07
C THR A 71 9.24 -27.47 8.00
N ASN A 72 10.16 -26.54 8.25
CA ASN A 72 11.60 -26.80 8.28
C ASN A 72 12.29 -25.84 9.25
N ASP A 73 12.98 -26.35 10.25
CA ASP A 73 13.69 -25.58 11.28
C ASP A 73 14.89 -24.79 10.72
N LYS A 74 15.40 -25.16 9.55
CA LYS A 74 16.50 -24.48 8.86
C LYS A 74 16.01 -23.41 7.87
N LEU A 75 14.70 -23.26 7.70
CA LEU A 75 14.08 -22.24 6.87
C LEU A 75 13.71 -21.01 7.71
N LYS A 76 14.27 -19.87 7.37
CA LYS A 76 13.89 -18.56 7.92
C LYS A 76 13.15 -17.77 6.84
N VAL A 77 11.87 -17.48 7.07
CA VAL A 77 11.06 -16.64 6.19
C VAL A 77 10.76 -15.33 6.90
N SER A 78 11.02 -14.20 6.26
CA SER A 78 10.79 -12.86 6.83
C SER A 78 10.62 -11.81 5.74
N THR A 79 10.17 -10.62 6.13
CA THR A 79 10.25 -9.44 5.27
C THR A 79 11.70 -8.96 5.13
N ILE A 80 11.97 -8.14 4.11
CA ILE A 80 13.30 -7.56 3.86
C ILE A 80 13.82 -6.82 5.10
N HIS A 81 13.01 -5.98 5.70
CA HIS A 81 13.41 -5.14 6.84
C HIS A 81 13.66 -5.95 8.11
N GLU A 82 12.79 -6.92 8.40
CA GLU A 82 13.00 -7.84 9.52
C GLU A 82 14.27 -8.68 9.35
N PHE A 83 14.54 -9.15 8.12
CA PHE A 83 15.74 -9.90 7.83
C PHE A 83 16.98 -9.04 8.08
N ILE A 84 17.06 -7.87 7.48
CA ILE A 84 18.18 -6.94 7.64
C ILE A 84 18.38 -6.59 9.12
N TRP A 85 17.31 -6.20 9.82
CA TRP A 85 17.39 -5.88 11.25
C TRP A 85 17.87 -7.06 12.09
N SER A 86 17.45 -8.28 11.78
CA SER A 86 17.89 -9.48 12.50
C SER A 86 19.40 -9.73 12.41
N ILE A 87 20.05 -9.19 11.37
CA ILE A 87 21.50 -9.30 11.16
C ILE A 87 22.22 -8.15 11.86
N ILE A 88 21.83 -6.90 11.56
CA ILE A 88 22.58 -5.72 12.00
C ILE A 88 22.21 -5.27 13.41
N GLY A 89 20.98 -5.47 13.88
CA GLY A 89 20.44 -4.88 15.12
C GLY A 89 21.23 -5.20 16.40
N GLN A 90 21.98 -6.28 16.41
CA GLN A 90 22.88 -6.64 17.53
C GLN A 90 24.18 -5.82 17.57
N PHE A 91 24.58 -5.21 16.47
CA PHE A 91 25.84 -4.45 16.33
C PHE A 91 25.61 -2.96 16.61
N GLN A 92 25.19 -2.66 17.84
CA GLN A 92 24.74 -1.31 18.22
C GLN A 92 25.83 -0.23 18.04
N ASN A 93 27.09 -0.54 18.28
CA ASN A 93 28.17 0.44 18.13
C ASN A 93 28.37 0.79 16.64
N GLU A 94 28.43 -0.21 15.80
CA GLU A 94 28.60 -0.05 14.35
C GLU A 94 27.40 0.70 13.73
N ILE A 95 26.17 0.39 14.17
CA ILE A 95 24.97 1.15 13.78
C ILE A 95 25.11 2.63 14.15
N LYS A 96 25.55 2.94 15.37
CA LYS A 96 25.71 4.33 15.85
C LYS A 96 26.72 5.10 15.01
N TYR A 97 27.89 4.51 14.74
CA TYR A 97 28.90 5.13 13.87
C TYR A 97 28.37 5.38 12.45
N CYS A 98 27.75 4.37 11.83
CA CYS A 98 27.17 4.53 10.51
C CYS A 98 26.03 5.58 10.50
N LEU A 99 25.23 5.65 11.56
CA LEU A 99 24.16 6.63 11.69
C LEU A 99 24.71 8.07 11.82
N ILE A 100 25.80 8.27 12.58
CA ILE A 100 26.49 9.57 12.69
C ILE A 100 27.04 9.99 11.33
N ASP A 101 27.71 9.09 10.62
CA ASP A 101 28.21 9.35 9.27
C ASP A 101 27.08 9.78 8.32
N LEU A 102 25.95 9.07 8.33
CA LEU A 102 24.80 9.37 7.47
C LEU A 102 24.10 10.68 7.83
N ILE A 103 24.02 11.04 9.13
CA ILE A 103 23.48 12.34 9.57
C ILE A 103 24.43 13.50 9.21
N ASN A 104 25.73 13.26 9.23
CA ASN A 104 26.75 14.25 8.89
C ASN A 104 26.94 14.43 7.37
N ASP A 105 26.39 13.52 6.56
CA ASP A 105 26.43 13.62 5.10
C ASP A 105 25.30 14.52 4.60
N ASP A 106 25.64 15.70 4.11
CA ASP A 106 24.68 16.69 3.60
C ASP A 106 23.88 16.21 2.37
N GLU A 107 24.30 15.12 1.71
CA GLU A 107 23.56 14.50 0.61
C GLU A 107 22.42 13.60 1.12
N GLN A 108 22.49 13.12 2.35
CA GLN A 108 21.52 12.22 2.98
C GLN A 108 20.43 13.01 3.73
N LYS A 109 19.47 13.55 2.98
CA LYS A 109 18.39 14.41 3.52
C LYS A 109 17.30 13.66 4.29
N GLU A 110 17.29 12.35 4.25
CA GLU A 110 16.33 11.50 4.96
C GLU A 110 16.56 11.49 6.47
N PHE A 111 17.81 11.68 6.91
CA PHE A 111 18.16 11.64 8.31
C PHE A 111 17.92 12.98 9.02
N ILE A 112 17.21 12.93 10.15
CA ILE A 112 16.90 14.11 10.95
C ILE A 112 18.09 14.38 11.90
N ARG A 113 18.64 15.59 11.78
CA ARG A 113 19.64 16.07 12.73
C ARG A 113 18.98 16.38 14.08
N PRO A 114 19.60 16.01 15.22
CA PRO A 114 19.08 16.32 16.55
C PRO A 114 18.89 17.82 16.77
N LEU A 115 17.78 18.21 17.42
CA LEU A 115 17.40 19.61 17.63
C LEU A 115 18.33 20.34 18.64
N ASP A 116 18.97 19.61 19.54
CA ASP A 116 19.91 20.09 20.54
C ASP A 116 21.33 20.26 20.03
N TYR A 117 21.57 19.94 18.73
CA TYR A 117 22.90 20.06 18.12
C TYR A 117 22.92 21.15 17.04
N PRO A 118 23.95 22.04 17.04
CA PRO A 118 24.01 23.13 16.06
C PRO A 118 23.99 22.63 14.62
N SER A 119 23.18 23.27 13.78
CA SER A 119 22.99 22.86 12.38
C SER A 119 24.26 22.90 11.51
N GLU A 120 25.23 23.73 11.89
CA GLU A 120 26.49 23.90 11.16
C GLU A 120 27.64 23.00 11.69
N SER A 121 27.42 22.25 12.77
CA SER A 121 28.43 21.38 13.39
C SER A 121 28.19 19.92 13.03
N GLN A 122 29.26 19.16 12.77
CA GLN A 122 29.14 17.70 12.59
C GLN A 122 28.93 17.01 13.94
N LEU A 123 28.08 15.98 14.00
CA LEU A 123 27.94 15.15 15.19
C LEU A 123 29.25 14.45 15.50
N THR A 124 29.61 14.41 16.79
CA THR A 124 30.80 13.68 17.25
C THR A 124 30.52 12.19 17.34
N ASP A 125 31.56 11.37 17.21
CA ASP A 125 31.45 9.90 17.27
C ASP A 125 30.83 9.38 18.58
N THR A 126 30.85 10.19 19.64
CA THR A 126 30.32 9.86 20.98
C THR A 126 28.86 10.30 21.16
N TYR A 127 28.26 11.02 20.21
CA TYR A 127 26.93 11.60 20.40
C TYR A 127 25.86 10.56 20.79
N PHE A 128 25.88 9.37 20.17
CA PHE A 128 24.94 8.29 20.48
C PHE A 128 25.51 7.25 21.48
N GLU A 129 26.60 7.51 22.20
CA GLU A 129 27.28 6.51 23.05
C GLU A 129 26.31 5.82 24.02
N ASN A 130 25.46 6.58 24.72
CA ASN A 130 24.51 6.08 25.72
C ASN A 130 23.07 5.93 25.16
N ILE A 131 22.89 5.99 23.85
CA ILE A 131 21.59 5.92 23.19
C ILE A 131 21.47 4.56 22.49
N ARG A 132 20.31 3.92 22.64
CA ARG A 132 20.00 2.70 21.89
C ARG A 132 19.32 3.06 20.57
N VAL A 133 19.74 2.41 19.49
CA VAL A 133 19.10 2.50 18.19
C VAL A 133 18.16 1.30 18.05
N ASP A 134 16.87 1.57 17.84
CA ASP A 134 15.84 0.58 17.61
C ASP A 134 15.19 0.81 16.23
N TYR A 135 14.68 -0.27 15.62
CA TYR A 135 13.91 -0.20 14.39
C TYR A 135 12.41 -0.22 14.69
N ASP A 136 11.67 0.65 14.02
CA ASP A 136 10.19 0.68 14.08
C ASP A 136 9.64 0.88 12.66
N GLU A 137 8.52 0.27 12.33
CA GLU A 137 7.83 0.40 11.03
C GLU A 137 7.29 1.82 10.74
N ARG A 138 7.67 2.84 11.51
CA ARG A 138 7.27 4.23 11.28
C ARG A 138 7.98 4.83 10.08
N TYR A 139 7.32 5.80 9.44
CA TYR A 139 7.85 6.48 8.25
C TYR A 139 8.89 7.57 8.53
N SER A 140 9.22 7.83 9.79
CA SER A 140 10.20 8.88 10.14
C SER A 140 11.09 8.47 11.28
N MET A 141 12.36 8.87 11.19
CA MET A 141 13.29 8.79 12.30
C MET A 141 12.79 9.64 13.48
N SER A 142 12.95 9.15 14.70
CA SER A 142 12.65 9.91 15.91
C SER A 142 13.72 9.70 16.97
N ILE A 143 14.00 10.75 17.72
CA ILE A 143 14.93 10.72 18.88
C ILE A 143 14.08 11.07 20.09
N ILE A 144 13.84 10.12 20.99
CA ILE A 144 12.98 10.27 22.17
C ILE A 144 13.61 9.50 23.34
N ASP A 145 13.75 10.14 24.51
CA ASP A 145 14.12 9.52 25.78
C ASP A 145 15.31 8.54 25.69
N ASN A 146 16.46 8.99 25.23
CA ASN A 146 17.68 8.19 25.05
C ASN A 146 17.52 6.99 24.09
N ARG A 147 16.60 7.06 23.13
CA ARG A 147 16.44 6.08 22.05
C ARG A 147 16.35 6.77 20.71
N VAL A 148 17.02 6.21 19.72
CA VAL A 148 16.83 6.56 18.32
C VAL A 148 16.01 5.46 17.67
N GLN A 149 14.87 5.82 17.11
CA GLN A 149 14.06 4.93 16.29
C GLN A 149 14.30 5.24 14.82
N ILE A 150 14.79 4.27 14.06
CA ILE A 150 14.97 4.37 12.60
C ILE A 150 13.81 3.71 11.86
N SER A 151 13.43 4.28 10.73
CA SER A 151 12.32 3.80 9.89
C SER A 151 12.75 2.76 8.86
N HIS A 152 11.80 2.30 8.04
CA HIS A 152 12.04 1.37 6.93
C HIS A 152 13.14 1.84 5.99
N ASP A 153 13.10 3.10 5.53
CA ASP A 153 14.08 3.61 4.57
C ASP A 153 15.45 3.78 5.21
N HIS A 154 15.49 4.25 6.47
CA HIS A 154 16.74 4.45 7.22
C HIS A 154 17.49 3.14 7.48
N ILE A 155 16.78 2.04 7.80
CA ILE A 155 17.44 0.75 8.10
C ILE A 155 18.20 0.23 6.88
N LEU A 156 17.68 0.43 5.66
CA LEU A 156 18.33 -0.02 4.43
C LEU A 156 19.61 0.76 4.13
N LEU A 157 19.58 2.09 4.35
CA LEU A 157 20.76 2.95 4.21
C LEU A 157 21.83 2.61 5.26
N VAL A 158 21.44 2.43 6.52
CA VAL A 158 22.36 2.01 7.59
C VAL A 158 22.96 0.63 7.27
N ALA A 159 22.15 -0.32 6.81
CA ALA A 159 22.64 -1.65 6.46
C ALA A 159 23.64 -1.60 5.30
N GLU A 160 23.32 -0.88 4.22
CA GLU A 160 24.23 -0.73 3.08
C GLU A 160 25.57 -0.15 3.52
N LYS A 161 25.55 0.93 4.34
CA LYS A 161 26.75 1.52 4.92
C LYS A 161 27.53 0.52 5.77
N MET A 162 26.86 -0.26 6.64
CA MET A 162 27.49 -1.27 7.48
C MET A 162 28.13 -2.40 6.67
N PHE A 163 27.43 -2.94 5.67
CA PHE A 163 27.97 -4.02 4.82
C PHE A 163 29.15 -3.55 3.95
N SER A 164 29.13 -2.29 3.51
CA SER A 164 30.24 -1.70 2.74
C SER A 164 31.49 -1.44 3.58
N THR A 165 31.32 -1.06 4.86
CA THR A 165 32.42 -0.69 5.75
C THR A 165 32.96 -1.83 6.63
N HIS A 166 32.12 -2.85 6.89
CA HIS A 166 32.45 -3.99 7.76
C HIS A 166 32.39 -5.34 7.04
N PRO A 167 33.45 -5.76 6.32
CA PRO A 167 33.47 -7.00 5.55
C PRO A 167 33.14 -8.27 6.37
N LYS A 168 33.41 -8.29 7.68
CA LYS A 168 33.03 -9.40 8.58
C LYS A 168 31.52 -9.61 8.66
N LEU A 169 30.72 -8.54 8.46
CA LEU A 169 29.27 -8.66 8.43
C LEU A 169 28.79 -9.47 7.22
N CYS A 170 29.49 -9.35 6.09
CA CYS A 170 29.26 -10.21 4.91
C CYS A 170 29.55 -11.68 5.23
N ASP A 171 30.65 -11.97 5.93
CA ASP A 171 31.00 -13.36 6.31
C ASP A 171 29.94 -13.95 7.25
N ILE A 172 29.45 -13.15 8.22
CA ILE A 172 28.33 -13.55 9.12
C ILE A 172 27.06 -13.89 8.34
N LEU A 173 26.68 -13.05 7.37
CA LEU A 173 25.52 -13.32 6.53
C LEU A 173 25.67 -14.63 5.74
N ILE A 174 26.84 -14.88 5.15
CA ILE A 174 27.13 -16.11 4.42
C ILE A 174 27.08 -17.35 5.34
N ASP A 175 27.49 -17.20 6.62
CA ASP A 175 27.43 -18.30 7.59
C ASP A 175 26.00 -18.57 8.10
N ILE A 176 25.11 -17.59 8.06
CA ILE A 176 23.69 -17.72 8.45
C ILE A 176 22.88 -18.44 7.38
N ALA A 177 23.20 -18.24 6.09
CA ALA A 177 22.38 -18.74 4.99
C ALA A 177 23.23 -19.32 3.85
N ASP A 178 23.07 -20.61 3.59
CA ASP A 178 23.63 -21.25 2.38
C ASP A 178 22.87 -20.81 1.12
N TYR A 179 21.56 -20.64 1.26
CA TYR A 179 20.65 -20.18 0.20
C TYR A 179 19.87 -18.95 0.64
N ILE A 180 19.87 -17.93 -0.21
CA ILE A 180 19.03 -16.73 -0.02
C ILE A 180 18.10 -16.59 -1.22
N PHE A 181 16.80 -16.70 -0.99
CA PHE A 181 15.77 -16.53 -2.02
C PHE A 181 15.01 -15.25 -1.77
N VAL A 182 14.86 -14.44 -2.82
CA VAL A 182 14.15 -13.16 -2.79
C VAL A 182 12.94 -13.26 -3.70
N ASP A 183 11.74 -13.29 -3.09
CA ASP A 183 10.48 -13.26 -3.83
C ASP A 183 10.07 -11.82 -4.15
N GLU A 184 9.39 -11.61 -5.27
CA GLU A 184 8.99 -10.30 -5.80
C GLU A 184 10.20 -9.33 -5.89
N TYR A 185 11.32 -9.81 -6.44
CA TYR A 185 12.59 -9.08 -6.46
C TYR A 185 12.48 -7.67 -7.02
N GLN A 186 11.56 -7.43 -7.96
CA GLN A 186 11.38 -6.13 -8.62
C GLN A 186 10.95 -5.02 -7.65
N ASP A 187 10.41 -5.39 -6.48
CA ASP A 187 10.04 -4.45 -5.41
C ASP A 187 11.13 -4.32 -4.33
N THR A 188 12.19 -5.14 -4.44
CA THR A 188 13.30 -5.12 -3.49
C THR A 188 14.15 -3.88 -3.69
N SER A 189 14.56 -3.23 -2.58
CA SER A 189 15.43 -2.06 -2.63
C SER A 189 16.75 -2.35 -3.35
N PRO A 190 17.22 -1.46 -4.24
CA PRO A 190 18.53 -1.57 -4.87
C PRO A 190 19.69 -1.74 -3.87
N LEU A 191 19.56 -1.17 -2.67
CA LEU A 191 20.56 -1.30 -1.60
C LEU A 191 20.69 -2.75 -1.12
N VAL A 192 19.58 -3.46 -0.99
CA VAL A 192 19.57 -4.89 -0.61
C VAL A 192 20.17 -5.75 -1.72
N VAL A 193 19.82 -5.49 -2.97
CA VAL A 193 20.41 -6.18 -4.12
C VAL A 193 21.92 -5.99 -4.16
N LYS A 194 22.41 -4.77 -3.91
CA LYS A 194 23.83 -4.45 -3.82
C LYS A 194 24.53 -5.24 -2.70
N ILE A 195 23.91 -5.36 -1.52
CA ILE A 195 24.43 -6.22 -0.45
C ILE A 195 24.55 -7.67 -0.94
N LEU A 196 23.50 -8.21 -1.55
CA LEU A 196 23.43 -9.63 -1.93
C LEU A 196 24.26 -9.99 -3.16
N LEU A 197 24.44 -9.08 -4.12
CA LEU A 197 25.13 -9.38 -5.39
C LEU A 197 26.51 -8.73 -5.52
N GLU A 198 26.84 -7.73 -4.70
CA GLU A 198 28.14 -7.07 -4.79
C GLU A 198 28.98 -7.36 -3.53
N TYR A 199 28.48 -7.06 -2.32
CA TYR A 199 29.31 -7.14 -1.13
C TYR A 199 29.59 -8.59 -0.69
N ILE A 200 28.56 -9.45 -0.61
CA ILE A 200 28.76 -10.85 -0.19
C ILE A 200 29.41 -11.69 -1.29
N GLN A 201 29.17 -11.38 -2.58
CA GLN A 201 29.80 -12.13 -3.68
C GLN A 201 31.30 -11.83 -3.84
N ASN A 202 31.81 -10.77 -3.23
CA ASN A 202 33.24 -10.47 -3.21
C ASN A 202 34.01 -11.24 -2.12
N ARG A 203 33.33 -12.11 -1.33
CA ARG A 203 33.96 -12.92 -0.28
C ARG A 203 34.47 -14.25 -0.84
N THR A 204 35.38 -14.89 -0.09
CA THR A 204 35.95 -16.20 -0.46
C THR A 204 34.90 -17.31 -0.40
N LYS A 205 34.16 -17.38 0.71
CA LYS A 205 32.99 -18.24 0.87
C LYS A 205 31.80 -17.54 0.21
N LYS A 206 30.95 -18.29 -0.46
CA LYS A 206 29.77 -17.76 -1.14
C LYS A 206 28.53 -18.53 -0.74
N ASN A 207 27.41 -17.87 -0.81
CA ASN A 207 26.08 -18.48 -0.78
C ASN A 207 25.47 -18.38 -2.18
N ILE A 208 24.36 -19.07 -2.40
CA ILE A 208 23.59 -18.97 -3.63
C ILE A 208 22.41 -18.03 -3.39
N VAL A 209 22.29 -17.03 -4.26
CA VAL A 209 21.18 -16.08 -4.24
C VAL A 209 20.28 -16.34 -5.44
N GLY A 210 18.99 -16.59 -5.19
CA GLY A 210 17.96 -16.79 -6.21
C GLY A 210 16.88 -15.71 -6.13
N PHE A 211 16.59 -15.07 -7.24
CA PHE A 211 15.56 -14.05 -7.36
C PHE A 211 14.34 -14.59 -8.10
N PHE A 212 13.15 -14.29 -7.59
CA PHE A 212 11.87 -14.70 -8.17
C PHE A 212 11.01 -13.45 -8.37
N GLY A 213 10.52 -13.21 -9.58
CA GLY A 213 9.71 -12.03 -9.82
C GLY A 213 9.32 -11.80 -11.28
N ASP A 214 8.85 -10.58 -11.54
CA ASP A 214 8.41 -10.11 -12.85
C ASP A 214 8.72 -8.62 -13.00
N SER A 215 9.68 -8.25 -13.80
CA SER A 215 10.07 -6.85 -14.05
C SER A 215 8.89 -5.99 -14.53
N MET A 216 7.93 -6.60 -15.26
CA MET A 216 6.71 -5.92 -15.68
C MET A 216 5.73 -5.62 -14.52
N GLN A 217 5.92 -6.20 -13.34
CA GLN A 217 5.16 -5.89 -12.13
C GLN A 217 5.86 -4.92 -11.17
N ALA A 218 6.94 -4.28 -11.61
CA ALA A 218 7.62 -3.20 -10.87
C ALA A 218 6.79 -1.90 -10.94
N ILE A 219 5.88 -1.72 -10.00
CA ILE A 219 4.99 -0.54 -9.92
C ILE A 219 5.37 0.44 -8.82
N TYR A 220 6.37 0.11 -8.00
CA TYR A 220 6.90 0.97 -6.94
C TYR A 220 8.26 1.54 -7.34
N ASP A 221 8.44 2.84 -7.18
CA ASP A 221 9.69 3.54 -7.57
C ASP A 221 10.88 3.19 -6.66
N SER A 222 10.63 2.66 -5.47
CA SER A 222 11.67 2.26 -4.50
C SER A 222 12.30 0.90 -4.81
N GLY A 223 11.71 0.11 -5.71
CA GLY A 223 12.22 -1.20 -6.09
C GLY A 223 13.33 -1.14 -7.14
N VAL A 224 14.15 -2.20 -7.22
CA VAL A 224 15.21 -2.32 -8.23
C VAL A 224 14.66 -2.41 -9.66
N GLY A 225 13.43 -2.93 -9.80
CA GLY A 225 12.74 -3.07 -11.07
C GLY A 225 13.32 -4.14 -12.00
N ASP A 226 14.61 -4.09 -12.31
CA ASP A 226 15.30 -5.00 -13.22
C ASP A 226 16.70 -5.36 -12.69
N LEU A 227 17.14 -6.58 -12.95
CA LEU A 227 18.45 -7.15 -12.56
C LEU A 227 19.33 -7.49 -13.77
N SER A 228 19.01 -6.98 -14.94
CA SER A 228 19.74 -7.29 -16.21
C SER A 228 21.23 -6.89 -16.19
N SER A 229 21.60 -5.94 -15.33
CA SER A 229 22.99 -5.49 -15.16
C SER A 229 23.88 -6.50 -14.39
N TYR A 230 23.28 -7.46 -13.69
CA TYR A 230 24.00 -8.47 -12.91
C TYR A 230 24.16 -9.78 -13.69
N ASN A 231 25.25 -10.49 -13.42
CA ASN A 231 25.53 -11.79 -14.05
C ASN A 231 24.77 -12.92 -13.34
N LEU A 232 23.50 -13.10 -13.71
CA LEU A 232 22.60 -14.12 -13.18
C LEU A 232 22.22 -15.13 -14.27
N ILE A 233 22.04 -16.40 -13.89
CA ILE A 233 21.42 -17.39 -14.79
C ILE A 233 19.93 -17.05 -14.92
N LYS A 234 19.52 -16.67 -16.13
CA LYS A 234 18.11 -16.32 -16.41
C LYS A 234 17.31 -17.55 -16.75
N ILE A 235 16.25 -17.79 -15.98
CA ILE A 235 15.29 -18.89 -16.16
C ILE A 235 13.92 -18.26 -16.38
N ALA A 236 13.33 -18.50 -17.55
CA ALA A 236 12.05 -17.93 -17.92
C ALA A 236 10.90 -18.91 -17.64
N LYS A 237 9.88 -18.46 -16.88
CA LYS A 237 8.65 -19.23 -16.64
C LYS A 237 7.50 -18.64 -17.44
N ALA A 238 7.25 -19.24 -18.61
CA ALA A 238 6.30 -18.74 -19.60
C ALA A 238 4.85 -19.17 -19.33
N GLN A 239 4.62 -20.27 -18.63
CA GLN A 239 3.26 -20.77 -18.38
C GLN A 239 2.45 -19.81 -17.52
N ASN A 240 1.18 -19.60 -17.89
CA ASN A 240 0.21 -18.83 -17.13
C ASN A 240 -0.94 -19.75 -16.70
N ARG A 241 -1.16 -19.87 -15.39
CA ARG A 241 -2.16 -20.75 -14.78
C ARG A 241 -3.40 -19.99 -14.28
N ARG A 242 -3.39 -18.66 -14.40
CA ARG A 242 -4.43 -17.78 -13.84
C ARG A 242 -5.38 -17.24 -14.89
N ASN A 243 -4.81 -16.61 -15.91
CA ASN A 243 -5.57 -15.78 -16.82
C ASN A 243 -6.16 -16.60 -17.98
N PRO A 244 -7.36 -16.26 -18.46
CA PRO A 244 -7.92 -16.83 -19.66
C PRO A 244 -7.14 -16.37 -20.91
N LYS A 245 -7.34 -17.07 -22.04
CA LYS A 245 -6.58 -16.86 -23.28
C LYS A 245 -6.52 -15.40 -23.74
N LYS A 246 -7.68 -14.72 -23.84
CA LYS A 246 -7.74 -13.33 -24.30
C LYS A 246 -6.99 -12.35 -23.38
N VAL A 247 -6.95 -12.62 -22.09
CA VAL A 247 -6.17 -11.79 -21.13
C VAL A 247 -4.68 -12.05 -21.27
N ILE A 248 -4.26 -13.31 -21.47
CA ILE A 248 -2.85 -13.63 -21.74
C ILE A 248 -2.38 -12.93 -23.01
N ASP A 249 -3.16 -13.01 -24.08
CA ASP A 249 -2.83 -12.40 -25.37
C ASP A 249 -2.73 -10.87 -25.26
N LEU A 250 -3.65 -10.25 -24.53
CA LEU A 250 -3.59 -8.80 -24.26
C LEU A 250 -2.35 -8.45 -23.42
N ALA A 251 -2.08 -9.18 -22.36
CA ALA A 251 -0.95 -8.93 -21.46
C ALA A 251 0.39 -9.03 -22.20
N ASN A 252 0.54 -10.02 -23.08
CA ASN A 252 1.74 -10.18 -23.91
C ASN A 252 2.01 -8.97 -24.83
N LYS A 253 0.97 -8.27 -25.30
CA LYS A 253 1.14 -7.06 -26.13
C LYS A 253 1.69 -5.86 -25.35
N PHE A 254 1.60 -5.88 -24.01
CA PHE A 254 2.15 -4.85 -23.14
C PHE A 254 3.52 -5.22 -22.54
N ARG A 255 4.03 -6.44 -22.79
CA ARG A 255 5.40 -6.81 -22.40
C ARG A 255 6.43 -6.33 -23.43
N ASP A 256 7.59 -5.92 -22.92
CA ASP A 256 8.75 -5.48 -23.73
C ASP A 256 10.06 -6.13 -23.28
N ASP A 257 9.99 -7.08 -22.35
CA ASP A 257 11.12 -7.83 -21.79
C ASP A 257 11.43 -9.13 -22.54
N GLY A 258 10.71 -9.42 -23.62
CA GLY A 258 10.90 -10.61 -24.46
C GLY A 258 10.23 -11.89 -23.90
N LEU A 259 9.67 -11.88 -22.69
CA LEU A 259 8.92 -13.00 -22.16
C LEU A 259 7.51 -13.04 -22.76
N VAL A 260 7.18 -14.14 -23.46
CA VAL A 260 5.84 -14.39 -24.00
C VAL A 260 5.17 -15.47 -23.16
N GLN A 261 4.08 -15.11 -22.47
CA GLN A 261 3.32 -16.07 -21.69
C GLN A 261 2.44 -16.97 -22.58
N THR A 262 2.36 -18.23 -22.21
CA THR A 262 1.53 -19.26 -22.84
C THR A 262 0.56 -19.86 -21.81
N PRO A 263 -0.58 -20.40 -22.24
CA PRO A 263 -1.46 -21.17 -21.35
C PRO A 263 -0.72 -22.30 -20.65
N SER A 264 -1.19 -22.70 -19.48
CA SER A 264 -0.65 -23.87 -18.77
C SER A 264 -0.88 -25.15 -19.56
N ASN A 265 0.06 -26.09 -19.44
CA ASN A 265 -0.12 -27.47 -19.92
C ASN A 265 -0.77 -28.38 -18.86
N ASP A 266 -1.12 -27.85 -17.69
CA ASP A 266 -1.74 -28.58 -16.59
C ASP A 266 -3.26 -28.42 -16.65
N ASP A 267 -3.96 -29.48 -16.97
CA ASP A 267 -5.43 -29.52 -17.09
C ASP A 267 -6.16 -29.14 -15.78
N THR A 268 -5.45 -29.19 -14.64
CA THR A 268 -5.99 -28.78 -13.35
C THR A 268 -5.80 -27.30 -13.03
N ALA A 269 -5.17 -26.54 -13.92
CA ALA A 269 -4.94 -25.10 -13.71
C ALA A 269 -6.27 -24.34 -13.70
N PRO A 270 -6.43 -23.29 -12.86
CA PRO A 270 -7.69 -22.53 -12.77
C PRO A 270 -8.20 -21.92 -14.07
N ASN A 271 -7.32 -21.71 -15.05
CA ASN A 271 -7.68 -21.19 -16.37
C ASN A 271 -7.93 -22.29 -17.44
N MET A 272 -8.01 -23.55 -17.01
CA MET A 272 -8.30 -24.68 -17.90
C MET A 272 -9.70 -25.24 -17.63
N ASP A 273 -10.37 -25.71 -18.68
CA ASP A 273 -11.64 -26.43 -18.61
C ASP A 273 -11.61 -27.59 -19.61
N ASN A 274 -11.79 -28.81 -19.13
CA ASN A 274 -11.80 -30.04 -19.93
C ASN A 274 -10.59 -30.16 -20.90
N GLY A 275 -9.38 -29.85 -20.42
CA GLY A 275 -8.14 -29.92 -21.22
C GLY A 275 -7.96 -28.79 -22.24
N SER A 276 -8.79 -27.76 -22.18
CA SER A 276 -8.69 -26.58 -23.03
C SER A 276 -8.65 -25.29 -22.21
N ILE A 277 -7.86 -24.31 -22.68
CA ILE A 277 -7.82 -23.01 -22.02
C ILE A 277 -9.18 -22.31 -22.14
N ILE A 278 -9.65 -21.73 -21.03
CA ILE A 278 -10.82 -20.85 -21.00
C ILE A 278 -10.55 -19.62 -21.89
N PRO A 279 -11.39 -19.31 -22.89
CA PRO A 279 -11.16 -18.17 -23.78
C PRO A 279 -11.20 -16.84 -23.04
N GLY A 280 -12.13 -16.69 -22.08
CA GLY A 280 -12.40 -15.45 -21.36
C GLY A 280 -13.05 -14.38 -22.22
N ILE A 281 -13.40 -13.26 -21.57
CA ILE A 281 -13.95 -12.09 -22.28
C ILE A 281 -13.07 -10.89 -21.94
N VAL A 282 -12.69 -10.15 -22.98
CA VAL A 282 -11.98 -8.89 -22.87
C VAL A 282 -12.75 -7.85 -23.67
N LYS A 283 -13.14 -6.73 -23.06
CA LYS A 283 -13.80 -5.61 -23.73
C LYS A 283 -13.07 -4.31 -23.45
N PHE A 284 -12.90 -3.49 -24.48
CA PHE A 284 -12.49 -2.10 -24.38
C PHE A 284 -13.71 -1.22 -24.62
N ILE A 285 -14.17 -0.53 -23.58
CA ILE A 285 -15.36 0.31 -23.63
C ILE A 285 -14.92 1.75 -23.47
N TYR A 286 -15.35 2.62 -24.39
CA TYR A 286 -15.02 4.02 -24.33
C TYR A 286 -16.27 4.88 -24.20
N GLY A 287 -16.10 6.06 -23.59
CA GLY A 287 -17.15 7.06 -23.45
C GLY A 287 -16.57 8.47 -23.39
N ASN A 288 -17.42 9.50 -23.35
CA ASN A 288 -16.96 10.89 -23.34
C ASN A 288 -16.26 11.26 -22.02
N ASP A 289 -16.73 10.70 -20.92
CA ASP A 289 -16.23 10.97 -19.57
C ASP A 289 -16.52 9.82 -18.59
N ILE A 290 -16.11 9.98 -17.34
CA ILE A 290 -16.29 8.99 -16.30
C ILE A 290 -17.77 8.79 -15.89
N ASN A 291 -18.63 9.79 -16.06
CA ASN A 291 -20.03 9.70 -15.65
C ASN A 291 -20.80 8.71 -16.50
N GLN A 292 -20.41 8.51 -17.78
CA GLN A 292 -21.02 7.52 -18.66
C GLN A 292 -20.74 6.07 -18.24
N LEU A 293 -19.87 5.84 -17.25
CA LEU A 293 -19.69 4.52 -16.64
C LEU A 293 -21.01 3.95 -16.05
N GLU A 294 -21.93 4.82 -15.63
CA GLU A 294 -23.25 4.39 -15.14
C GLU A 294 -24.11 3.71 -16.22
N ILE A 295 -23.93 4.09 -17.49
CA ILE A 295 -24.57 3.42 -18.62
C ILE A 295 -24.07 1.97 -18.70
N LEU A 296 -22.75 1.77 -18.62
CA LEU A 296 -22.18 0.42 -18.59
C LEU A 296 -22.73 -0.41 -17.43
N ARG A 297 -22.79 0.15 -16.22
CA ARG A 297 -23.30 -0.54 -15.03
C ARG A 297 -24.78 -0.93 -15.16
N GLY A 298 -25.57 -0.12 -15.87
CA GLY A 298 -26.98 -0.39 -16.18
C GLY A 298 -27.21 -1.43 -17.29
N SER A 299 -26.19 -1.71 -18.12
CA SER A 299 -26.32 -2.51 -19.33
C SER A 299 -26.54 -4.02 -19.08
N GLN A 300 -27.10 -4.70 -20.09
CA GLN A 300 -27.22 -6.16 -20.08
C GLN A 300 -25.84 -6.85 -20.14
N LEU A 301 -24.85 -6.25 -20.82
CA LEU A 301 -23.47 -6.73 -20.88
C LEU A 301 -22.89 -6.90 -19.47
N TYR A 302 -23.00 -5.85 -18.65
CA TYR A 302 -22.48 -5.84 -17.28
C TYR A 302 -23.12 -6.92 -16.39
N ARG A 303 -24.43 -7.15 -16.56
CA ARG A 303 -25.18 -8.18 -15.82
C ARG A 303 -24.84 -9.58 -16.31
N LYS A 304 -24.83 -9.83 -17.62
CA LYS A 304 -24.50 -11.14 -18.22
C LYS A 304 -23.11 -11.63 -17.83
N LEU A 305 -22.16 -10.71 -17.65
CA LEU A 305 -20.81 -11.01 -17.23
C LEU A 305 -20.63 -11.02 -15.69
N GLU A 306 -21.73 -10.94 -14.94
CA GLU A 306 -21.75 -10.96 -13.46
C GLU A 306 -20.95 -9.84 -12.80
N PHE A 307 -20.72 -8.72 -13.50
CA PHE A 307 -19.99 -7.58 -12.93
C PHE A 307 -20.76 -6.89 -11.80
N ASN A 308 -22.06 -7.08 -11.71
CA ASN A 308 -22.91 -6.62 -10.63
C ASN A 308 -22.80 -7.45 -9.33
N ALA A 309 -21.97 -8.50 -9.30
CA ALA A 309 -21.70 -9.32 -8.12
C ALA A 309 -20.46 -8.80 -7.36
N PRO A 310 -20.59 -8.07 -6.22
CA PRO A 310 -19.45 -7.44 -5.54
C PRO A 310 -18.40 -8.43 -5.02
N SER A 311 -18.82 -9.65 -4.69
CA SER A 311 -17.92 -10.73 -4.23
C SER A 311 -17.01 -11.28 -5.34
N LYS A 312 -17.39 -11.10 -6.60
CA LYS A 312 -16.67 -11.63 -7.77
C LYS A 312 -15.96 -10.55 -8.57
N THR A 313 -16.34 -9.29 -8.39
CA THR A 313 -15.92 -8.17 -9.22
C THR A 313 -15.10 -7.15 -8.44
N LYS A 314 -14.00 -6.69 -9.05
CA LYS A 314 -13.28 -5.49 -8.56
C LYS A 314 -13.17 -4.45 -9.66
N GLU A 315 -13.52 -3.22 -9.30
CA GLU A 315 -13.32 -2.01 -10.09
C GLU A 315 -12.02 -1.35 -9.66
N LEU A 316 -11.07 -1.28 -10.57
CA LEU A 316 -9.72 -0.78 -10.31
C LEU A 316 -9.59 0.68 -10.72
N ARG A 317 -9.32 1.55 -9.77
CA ARG A 317 -9.10 2.99 -9.99
C ARG A 317 -7.70 3.40 -9.56
N LEU A 318 -7.20 4.50 -10.09
CA LEU A 318 -5.83 4.92 -9.83
C LEU A 318 -5.61 5.41 -8.40
N THR A 319 -6.54 6.17 -7.83
CA THR A 319 -6.33 6.87 -6.56
C THR A 319 -7.41 6.56 -5.52
N HIS A 320 -7.03 6.65 -4.24
CA HIS A 320 -7.98 6.56 -3.13
C HIS A 320 -9.06 7.63 -3.17
N LYS A 321 -8.78 8.81 -3.72
CA LYS A 321 -9.77 9.89 -3.86
C LYS A 321 -10.94 9.46 -4.74
N LEU A 322 -10.65 8.85 -5.90
CA LEU A 322 -11.68 8.35 -6.82
C LEU A 322 -12.51 7.21 -6.19
N ASN A 323 -11.86 6.39 -5.37
CA ASN A 323 -12.52 5.30 -4.66
C ASN A 323 -13.37 5.82 -3.50
N ALA A 324 -12.92 6.84 -2.76
CA ALA A 324 -13.65 7.42 -1.63
C ALA A 324 -15.01 8.00 -2.03
N GLU A 325 -15.08 8.62 -3.23
CA GLU A 325 -16.31 9.13 -3.79
C GLU A 325 -17.30 7.99 -4.05
N MET A 326 -16.85 6.92 -4.69
CA MET A 326 -17.68 5.76 -5.01
C MET A 326 -18.08 4.94 -3.78
N ALA A 327 -17.19 4.83 -2.82
CA ALA A 327 -17.45 4.10 -1.59
C ALA A 327 -18.23 4.94 -0.55
N GLY A 328 -18.50 6.22 -0.81
CA GLY A 328 -19.34 7.09 0.03
C GLY A 328 -18.67 7.60 1.30
N PHE A 329 -17.34 7.90 1.23
CA PHE A 329 -16.61 8.53 2.34
C PHE A 329 -15.71 9.69 1.87
N SER A 330 -16.16 10.43 0.84
CA SER A 330 -15.37 11.51 0.24
C SER A 330 -15.06 12.66 1.20
N LYS A 331 -16.02 13.07 2.03
CA LYS A 331 -15.81 14.16 3.01
C LYS A 331 -14.78 13.77 4.07
N LEU A 332 -14.87 12.53 4.57
CA LEU A 332 -13.89 11.99 5.51
C LEU A 332 -12.49 11.92 4.87
N PHE A 333 -12.40 11.45 3.63
CA PHE A 333 -11.13 11.40 2.89
C PHE A 333 -10.54 12.80 2.66
N GLU A 334 -11.36 13.78 2.27
CA GLU A 334 -10.93 15.16 2.05
C GLU A 334 -10.39 15.81 3.33
N LEU A 335 -11.04 15.59 4.47
CA LEU A 335 -10.58 16.09 5.76
C LEU A 335 -9.16 15.61 6.09
N TYR A 336 -8.84 14.34 5.86
CA TYR A 336 -7.51 13.82 6.15
C TYR A 336 -6.46 14.19 5.11
N ASN A 337 -6.83 14.34 3.83
CA ASN A 337 -5.86 14.43 2.74
C ASN A 337 -5.73 15.81 2.11
N THR A 338 -6.82 16.57 2.01
CA THR A 338 -6.86 17.81 1.23
C THR A 338 -7.45 19.01 1.97
N ASP A 339 -7.60 18.91 3.29
CA ASP A 339 -8.20 19.95 4.09
C ASP A 339 -7.56 21.34 3.89
N LEU A 340 -8.37 22.35 3.68
CA LEU A 340 -7.92 23.71 3.37
C LEU A 340 -7.20 24.36 4.55
N PHE A 341 -7.66 24.08 5.78
CA PHE A 341 -7.05 24.65 6.98
C PHE A 341 -5.65 24.10 7.22
N VAL A 342 -5.48 22.78 7.04
CA VAL A 342 -4.16 22.13 7.12
C VAL A 342 -3.21 22.64 6.03
N LYS A 343 -3.73 22.90 4.82
CA LYS A 343 -2.94 23.52 3.74
C LYS A 343 -2.49 24.93 4.10
N LEU A 344 -3.38 25.73 4.70
CA LEU A 344 -3.05 27.09 5.15
C LEU A 344 -1.88 27.05 6.16
N ILE A 345 -2.02 26.24 7.23
CA ILE A 345 -0.97 26.10 8.25
C ILE A 345 0.37 25.63 7.64
N THR A 346 0.30 24.61 6.79
CA THR A 346 1.51 24.08 6.12
C THR A 346 2.18 25.13 5.24
N GLY A 347 1.37 25.91 4.52
CA GLY A 347 1.87 27.01 3.67
C GLY A 347 2.53 28.13 4.48
N ILE A 348 1.94 28.52 5.59
CA ILE A 348 2.52 29.53 6.52
C ILE A 348 3.83 29.01 7.08
N LYS A 349 3.84 27.78 7.63
CA LYS A 349 5.05 27.14 8.19
C LYS A 349 6.18 27.09 7.16
N LYS A 350 5.88 26.74 5.90
CA LYS A 350 6.86 26.73 4.83
C LYS A 350 7.46 28.13 4.61
N LYS A 351 6.64 29.19 4.56
CA LYS A 351 7.11 30.57 4.38
C LYS A 351 7.96 31.07 5.56
N ILE A 352 7.62 30.66 6.78
CA ILE A 352 8.45 30.94 7.98
C ILE A 352 9.81 30.25 7.84
N ASN A 353 9.85 28.96 7.53
CA ASN A 353 11.09 28.19 7.37
C ASN A 353 11.98 28.72 6.22
N GLU A 354 11.37 29.28 5.18
CA GLU A 354 12.07 29.91 4.04
C GLU A 354 12.48 31.37 4.35
N ASN A 355 12.29 31.88 5.57
CA ASN A 355 12.54 33.27 5.98
C ASN A 355 11.80 34.33 5.14
N LYS A 356 10.67 33.95 4.51
CA LYS A 356 9.83 34.86 3.71
C LYS A 356 8.85 35.69 4.54
N ILE A 357 8.49 35.17 5.72
CA ILE A 357 7.70 35.84 6.75
C ILE A 357 8.30 35.53 8.12
N VAL A 358 8.08 36.44 9.09
CA VAL A 358 8.63 36.29 10.43
C VAL A 358 7.47 36.26 11.44
N ASP A 359 7.46 35.26 12.33
CA ASP A 359 6.40 35.08 13.33
C ASP A 359 6.45 36.16 14.42
N ASN A 360 7.57 36.43 15.05
CA ASN A 360 7.79 37.47 16.08
C ASN A 360 6.59 37.75 17.00
N GLY A 361 5.84 36.71 17.38
CA GLY A 361 4.66 36.83 18.26
C GLY A 361 3.42 37.46 17.59
N LYS A 362 3.35 37.48 16.25
CA LYS A 362 2.17 37.90 15.50
C LYS A 362 0.99 36.97 15.78
N SER A 363 -0.23 37.54 15.69
CA SER A 363 -1.43 36.72 15.72
C SER A 363 -1.52 35.81 14.47
N PHE A 364 -2.25 34.71 14.56
CA PHE A 364 -2.50 33.84 13.42
C PHE A 364 -3.12 34.62 12.23
N LYS A 365 -4.01 35.56 12.51
CA LYS A 365 -4.63 36.43 11.50
C LYS A 365 -3.57 37.23 10.74
N ASP A 366 -2.63 37.88 11.44
CA ASP A 366 -1.61 38.72 10.81
C ASP A 366 -0.70 37.87 9.92
N LEU A 367 -0.33 36.66 10.35
CA LEU A 367 0.44 35.73 9.55
C LEU A 367 -0.30 35.21 8.31
N VAL A 368 -1.60 34.98 8.41
CA VAL A 368 -2.45 34.60 7.25
C VAL A 368 -2.49 35.72 6.22
N GLU A 369 -2.66 36.98 6.67
CA GLU A 369 -2.69 38.17 5.79
C GLU A 369 -1.34 38.41 5.12
N GLU A 370 -0.24 38.21 5.82
CA GLU A 370 1.12 38.36 5.27
C GLU A 370 1.50 37.17 4.34
N ALA A 371 1.10 35.97 4.72
CA ALA A 371 1.48 34.76 3.99
C ALA A 371 0.81 34.61 2.61
N GLN A 372 -0.39 35.18 2.39
CA GLN A 372 -1.08 35.15 1.10
C GLN A 372 -1.08 33.77 0.44
N ILE A 373 -1.50 32.73 1.17
CA ILE A 373 -1.49 31.35 0.66
C ILE A 373 -2.67 31.14 -0.28
N VAL A 374 -2.41 30.67 -1.51
CA VAL A 374 -3.42 30.42 -2.54
C VAL A 374 -3.79 28.93 -2.61
N VAL A 375 -5.04 28.63 -2.97
CA VAL A 375 -5.54 27.24 -3.15
C VAL A 375 -4.72 26.52 -4.23
N ARG A 376 -4.43 27.22 -5.33
CA ARG A 376 -3.61 26.77 -6.47
C ARG A 376 -2.99 27.99 -7.13
N ARG A 377 -1.96 27.79 -7.93
CA ARG A 377 -1.32 28.88 -8.69
C ARG A 377 -2.37 29.64 -9.52
N GLY A 378 -2.48 30.97 -9.30
CA GLY A 378 -3.48 31.83 -9.94
C GLY A 378 -4.92 31.65 -9.41
N GLY A 379 -5.12 30.88 -8.34
CA GLY A 379 -6.41 30.74 -7.69
C GLY A 379 -6.64 31.71 -6.53
N PRO A 380 -7.81 31.64 -5.86
CA PRO A 380 -8.14 32.46 -4.72
C PRO A 380 -7.25 32.17 -3.51
N LEU A 381 -7.27 33.10 -2.54
CA LEU A 381 -6.62 32.85 -1.25
C LEU A 381 -7.36 31.75 -0.47
N ILE A 382 -6.60 30.89 0.20
CA ILE A 382 -7.20 29.84 1.03
C ILE A 382 -8.08 30.43 2.12
N VAL A 383 -7.71 31.57 2.71
CA VAL A 383 -8.48 32.23 3.75
C VAL A 383 -9.87 32.69 3.26
N ASP A 384 -10.02 33.06 2.00
CA ASP A 384 -11.32 33.45 1.45
C ASP A 384 -12.24 32.24 1.29
N GLU A 385 -11.70 31.11 0.84
CA GLU A 385 -12.42 29.82 0.80
C GLU A 385 -12.82 29.34 2.21
N ILE A 386 -11.94 29.50 3.21
CA ILE A 386 -12.24 29.19 4.60
C ILE A 386 -13.38 30.06 5.12
N LYS A 387 -13.35 31.36 4.87
CA LYS A 387 -14.40 32.30 5.30
C LYS A 387 -15.74 32.09 4.59
N SER A 388 -15.74 31.55 3.38
CA SER A 388 -16.97 31.22 2.65
C SER A 388 -17.67 29.94 3.19
N ASN A 389 -16.94 29.07 3.90
CA ASN A 389 -17.47 27.86 4.51
C ASN A 389 -17.82 28.12 5.98
N SER A 390 -19.09 27.96 6.36
CA SER A 390 -19.58 28.30 7.70
C SER A 390 -18.86 27.57 8.84
N GLU A 391 -18.53 26.28 8.65
CA GLU A 391 -17.85 25.46 9.65
C GLU A 391 -16.39 25.87 9.83
N LEU A 392 -15.67 26.09 8.71
CA LEU A 392 -14.28 26.52 8.72
C LEU A 392 -14.14 27.96 9.22
N SER A 393 -15.09 28.83 8.88
CA SER A 393 -15.12 30.21 9.33
C SER A 393 -15.30 30.31 10.84
N ALA A 394 -16.20 29.51 11.43
CA ALA A 394 -16.41 29.48 12.87
C ALA A 394 -15.12 29.06 13.62
N PHE A 395 -14.43 28.04 13.15
CA PHE A 395 -13.15 27.62 13.74
C PHE A 395 -12.05 28.68 13.54
N TYR A 396 -11.97 29.30 12.35
CA TYR A 396 -11.02 30.38 12.09
C TYR A 396 -11.23 31.56 13.04
N ASP A 397 -12.48 31.94 13.30
CA ASP A 397 -12.84 33.03 14.23
C ASP A 397 -12.43 32.70 15.67
N GLU A 398 -12.50 31.45 16.10
CA GLU A 398 -12.05 31.00 17.43
C GLU A 398 -10.53 31.19 17.61
N ILE A 399 -9.73 30.94 16.58
CA ILE A 399 -8.26 30.85 16.70
C ILE A 399 -7.49 32.03 16.11
N LYS A 400 -8.12 32.95 15.39
CA LYS A 400 -7.45 34.05 14.64
C LYS A 400 -6.55 34.95 15.50
N THR A 401 -6.80 35.01 16.83
CA THR A 401 -6.00 35.79 17.80
C THR A 401 -4.93 34.97 18.51
N CYS A 402 -4.92 33.65 18.34
CA CYS A 402 -3.92 32.76 18.93
C CYS A 402 -2.55 32.92 18.25
N SER A 403 -1.49 32.44 18.90
CA SER A 403 -0.17 32.32 18.27
C SER A 403 -0.15 31.22 17.21
N PHE A 404 0.78 31.30 16.26
CA PHE A 404 0.95 30.27 15.22
C PHE A 404 1.29 28.89 15.83
N GLU A 405 2.11 28.87 16.86
CA GLU A 405 2.49 27.65 17.55
C GLU A 405 1.27 26.96 18.15
N GLU A 406 0.39 27.71 18.84
CA GLU A 406 -0.84 27.17 19.42
C GLU A 406 -1.76 26.61 18.34
N VAL A 407 -2.01 27.36 17.27
CA VAL A 407 -2.85 26.92 16.15
C VAL A 407 -2.27 25.67 15.49
N SER A 408 -0.98 25.69 15.18
CA SER A 408 -0.30 24.57 14.54
C SER A 408 -0.31 23.30 15.42
N SER A 409 -0.17 23.45 16.74
CA SER A 409 -0.21 22.33 17.67
C SER A 409 -1.58 21.67 17.78
N LYS A 410 -2.68 22.47 17.72
CA LYS A 410 -4.07 22.02 17.83
C LYS A 410 -4.68 21.51 16.52
N SER A 411 -4.00 21.70 15.38
CA SER A 411 -4.55 21.42 14.05
C SER A 411 -3.74 20.37 13.27
N LYS A 412 -3.07 19.47 13.97
CA LYS A 412 -2.27 18.40 13.32
C LYS A 412 -3.17 17.27 12.83
N ILE A 413 -3.16 17.02 11.53
CA ILE A 413 -3.78 15.86 10.90
C ILE A 413 -2.66 15.03 10.25
N ASN A 414 -2.57 13.74 10.59
CA ASN A 414 -1.73 12.80 9.88
C ASN A 414 -2.53 12.21 8.69
N LYS A 415 -2.09 12.46 7.48
CA LYS A 415 -2.75 12.00 6.25
C LYS A 415 -2.85 10.48 6.17
N GLU A 416 -1.86 9.79 6.70
CA GLU A 416 -1.81 8.32 6.68
C GLU A 416 -2.80 7.69 7.67
N SER A 417 -3.30 8.46 8.65
CA SER A 417 -4.16 7.96 9.72
C SER A 417 -5.40 7.22 9.21
N LEU A 418 -6.11 7.80 8.25
CA LEU A 418 -7.35 7.22 7.72
C LEU A 418 -7.12 5.87 7.04
N LEU A 419 -6.06 5.77 6.25
CA LEU A 419 -5.72 4.58 5.46
C LEU A 419 -4.84 3.57 6.21
N SER A 420 -4.37 3.91 7.42
CA SER A 420 -3.55 3.05 8.26
C SER A 420 -4.37 1.90 8.87
N TYR A 421 -4.63 0.89 8.03
CA TYR A 421 -5.39 -0.31 8.36
C TYR A 421 -4.84 -1.48 7.53
N LYS A 422 -4.42 -2.56 8.20
CA LYS A 422 -3.72 -3.67 7.53
C LYS A 422 -4.41 -4.99 7.83
N PHE A 423 -4.43 -5.89 6.87
CA PHE A 423 -4.76 -7.29 7.12
C PHE A 423 -3.54 -7.98 7.72
N ASN A 424 -3.71 -8.60 8.88
CA ASN A 424 -2.68 -9.39 9.52
C ASN A 424 -2.90 -10.86 9.16
N GLY A 425 -2.03 -11.40 8.30
CA GLY A 425 -2.12 -12.80 7.83
C GLY A 425 -1.97 -13.83 8.96
N LEU A 426 -1.20 -13.51 10.02
CA LEU A 426 -1.01 -14.42 11.16
C LEU A 426 -2.27 -14.52 12.03
N SER A 427 -2.97 -13.41 12.26
CA SER A 427 -4.23 -13.38 13.02
C SER A 427 -5.46 -13.59 12.15
N SER A 428 -5.32 -13.57 10.82
CA SER A 428 -6.40 -13.57 9.83
C SER A 428 -7.43 -12.46 10.09
N ARG A 429 -6.99 -11.29 10.56
CA ARG A 429 -7.83 -10.16 10.92
C ARG A 429 -7.28 -8.86 10.37
N TYR A 430 -8.17 -7.90 10.14
CA TYR A 430 -7.78 -6.53 9.88
C TYR A 430 -7.48 -5.82 11.20
N GLU A 431 -6.36 -5.13 11.26
CA GLU A 431 -5.88 -4.42 12.46
C GLU A 431 -5.57 -2.96 12.13
N ALA A 432 -5.78 -2.09 13.12
CA ALA A 432 -5.40 -0.69 13.02
C ALA A 432 -3.87 -0.56 12.96
N GLY A 433 -3.37 0.17 11.97
CA GLY A 433 -1.95 0.48 11.89
C GLY A 433 -1.49 1.47 12.97
N THR A 434 -0.16 1.64 13.09
CA THR A 434 0.46 2.51 14.10
C THR A 434 0.08 3.98 13.94
N ASP A 435 -0.12 4.44 12.70
CA ASP A 435 -0.43 5.83 12.37
C ASP A 435 -1.88 6.23 12.65
N ARG A 436 -2.73 5.27 12.98
CA ARG A 436 -4.14 5.53 13.23
C ARG A 436 -4.32 6.40 14.48
N ASP A 437 -4.98 7.55 14.33
CA ASP A 437 -5.18 8.50 15.42
C ASP A 437 -6.17 8.01 16.50
N ARG A 438 -6.27 8.76 17.59
CA ARG A 438 -7.11 8.39 18.74
C ARG A 438 -8.60 8.38 18.44
N ILE A 439 -9.08 9.27 17.53
CA ILE A 439 -10.50 9.33 17.18
C ILE A 439 -10.86 8.10 16.35
N LEU A 440 -10.08 7.80 15.33
CA LEU A 440 -10.30 6.62 14.50
C LEU A 440 -10.20 5.32 15.30
N LYS A 441 -9.22 5.19 16.22
CA LYS A 441 -9.15 4.04 17.14
C LYS A 441 -10.39 3.88 18.02
N ARG A 442 -10.98 5.01 18.44
CA ARG A 442 -12.21 5.00 19.19
C ARG A 442 -13.40 4.52 18.35
N LEU A 443 -13.47 5.01 17.12
CA LEU A 443 -14.49 4.58 16.15
C LEU A 443 -14.34 3.12 15.73
N ASP A 444 -13.11 2.62 15.62
CA ASP A 444 -12.84 1.19 15.35
C ASP A 444 -13.51 0.29 16.41
N LEU A 445 -13.44 0.66 17.69
CA LEU A 445 -14.09 -0.08 18.77
C LEU A 445 -15.61 -0.10 18.61
N VAL A 446 -16.21 1.06 18.33
CA VAL A 446 -17.66 1.15 18.14
C VAL A 446 -18.10 0.36 16.90
N TYR A 447 -17.38 0.48 15.79
CA TYR A 447 -17.67 -0.28 14.57
C TYR A 447 -17.64 -1.81 14.82
N GLU A 448 -16.63 -2.31 15.52
CA GLU A 448 -16.55 -3.74 15.85
C GLU A 448 -17.74 -4.18 16.71
N LEU A 449 -18.14 -3.39 17.71
CA LEU A 449 -19.31 -3.69 18.54
C LEU A 449 -20.59 -3.74 17.71
N VAL A 450 -20.82 -2.74 16.85
CA VAL A 450 -21.99 -2.70 15.96
C VAL A 450 -22.00 -3.91 15.01
N LYS A 451 -20.84 -4.27 14.44
CA LYS A 451 -20.68 -5.42 13.55
C LYS A 451 -20.98 -6.74 14.27
N LEU A 452 -20.42 -6.95 15.46
CA LEU A 452 -20.64 -8.16 16.25
C LEU A 452 -22.12 -8.31 16.63
N TYR A 453 -22.76 -7.20 17.00
CA TYR A 453 -24.19 -7.18 17.31
C TYR A 453 -25.05 -7.54 16.08
N LYS A 454 -24.82 -6.87 14.93
CA LYS A 454 -25.55 -7.11 13.66
C LYS A 454 -25.37 -8.54 13.12
N THR A 455 -24.21 -9.15 13.35
CA THR A 455 -23.90 -10.52 12.89
C THR A 455 -24.31 -11.61 13.89
N GLY A 456 -24.96 -11.24 15.01
CA GLY A 456 -25.41 -12.20 16.04
C GLY A 456 -24.29 -12.83 16.86
N LYS A 457 -23.07 -12.30 16.80
CA LYS A 457 -21.91 -12.78 17.59
C LYS A 457 -21.93 -12.24 19.02
N HIS A 458 -23.03 -12.50 19.72
CA HIS A 458 -23.30 -11.93 21.04
C HIS A 458 -22.25 -12.27 22.10
N ASN A 459 -21.66 -13.46 22.06
CA ASN A 459 -20.62 -13.85 23.02
C ASN A 459 -19.32 -13.05 22.85
N GLU A 460 -18.92 -12.77 21.60
CA GLU A 460 -17.76 -11.93 21.30
C GLU A 460 -18.05 -10.47 21.67
N PHE A 461 -19.25 -10.00 21.36
CA PHE A 461 -19.74 -8.67 21.75
C PHE A 461 -19.62 -8.46 23.26
N LEU A 462 -20.16 -9.40 24.08
CA LEU A 462 -20.15 -9.31 25.54
C LEU A 462 -18.75 -9.39 26.16
N ARG A 463 -17.75 -9.92 25.44
CA ARG A 463 -16.35 -9.94 25.91
C ARG A 463 -15.66 -8.58 25.72
N ILE A 464 -16.07 -7.81 24.73
CA ILE A 464 -15.41 -6.55 24.36
C ILE A 464 -16.11 -5.37 25.03
N THR A 465 -17.46 -5.40 25.09
CA THR A 465 -18.25 -4.33 25.71
C THR A 465 -18.12 -4.29 27.23
N LYS A 466 -18.31 -3.13 27.84
CA LYS A 466 -18.50 -2.96 29.28
C LYS A 466 -19.96 -3.11 29.70
N PHE A 467 -20.89 -3.10 28.74
CA PHE A 467 -22.31 -3.24 28.99
C PHE A 467 -22.64 -4.60 29.62
N LYS A 468 -23.39 -4.57 30.72
CA LYS A 468 -23.79 -5.79 31.43
C LYS A 468 -25.28 -6.10 31.18
N ILE A 469 -25.58 -7.33 30.81
CA ILE A 469 -26.96 -7.81 30.63
C ILE A 469 -27.31 -8.69 31.83
N THR A 470 -28.15 -8.15 32.73
CA THR A 470 -28.63 -8.84 33.92
C THR A 470 -30.15 -9.10 33.86
N SER A 471 -30.85 -8.39 33.00
CA SER A 471 -32.32 -8.45 32.87
C SER A 471 -32.80 -8.33 31.42
N SER A 472 -34.07 -8.63 31.17
CA SER A 472 -34.71 -8.40 29.88
C SER A 472 -34.78 -6.89 29.51
N LYS A 473 -34.80 -6.02 30.50
CA LYS A 473 -34.77 -4.57 30.27
C LYS A 473 -33.44 -4.12 29.68
N ASP A 474 -32.32 -4.71 30.13
CA ASP A 474 -31.00 -4.40 29.61
C ASP A 474 -30.87 -4.82 28.13
N LYS A 475 -31.49 -5.95 27.75
CA LYS A 475 -31.54 -6.38 26.33
C LYS A 475 -32.31 -5.39 25.46
N ILE A 476 -33.43 -4.87 25.95
CA ILE A 476 -34.25 -3.85 25.25
C ILE A 476 -33.44 -2.57 25.14
N SER A 477 -32.82 -2.13 26.24
CA SER A 477 -31.97 -0.92 26.25
C SER A 477 -30.83 -1.04 25.22
N LEU A 478 -30.11 -2.17 25.21
CA LEU A 478 -29.06 -2.43 24.22
C LEU A 478 -29.58 -2.40 22.78
N SER A 479 -30.73 -3.03 22.55
CA SER A 479 -31.35 -3.04 21.21
C SER A 479 -31.70 -1.62 20.74
N ASN A 480 -32.24 -0.79 21.62
CA ASN A 480 -32.56 0.60 21.30
C ASN A 480 -31.31 1.42 20.96
N VAL A 481 -30.26 1.28 21.74
CA VAL A 481 -28.97 1.95 21.50
C VAL A 481 -28.36 1.51 20.16
N MET A 482 -28.36 0.21 19.89
CA MET A 482 -27.84 -0.31 18.62
C MET A 482 -28.67 0.14 17.42
N THR A 483 -29.98 0.31 17.60
CA THR A 483 -30.86 0.86 16.57
C THR A 483 -30.55 2.34 16.34
N GLU A 484 -30.38 3.14 17.41
CA GLU A 484 -30.02 4.56 17.30
C GLU A 484 -28.66 4.75 16.60
N ILE A 485 -27.63 3.98 16.99
CA ILE A 485 -26.29 4.02 16.33
C ILE A 485 -26.36 3.61 14.85
N SER A 486 -27.37 2.84 14.45
CA SER A 486 -27.53 2.35 13.08
C SER A 486 -28.34 3.27 12.17
N VAL A 487 -28.75 4.45 12.64
CA VAL A 487 -29.43 5.47 11.81
C VAL A 487 -28.41 6.11 10.87
N ASP A 488 -28.75 6.23 9.58
CA ASP A 488 -27.83 6.68 8.53
C ASP A 488 -27.22 8.08 8.78
N ASP A 489 -28.01 9.01 9.36
CA ASP A 489 -27.60 10.40 9.57
C ASP A 489 -27.01 10.68 10.97
N ILE A 490 -26.85 9.66 11.81
CA ILE A 490 -26.25 9.86 13.13
C ILE A 490 -24.82 10.37 13.00
N THR A 491 -24.47 11.40 13.78
CA THR A 491 -23.13 11.98 13.72
C THR A 491 -22.12 11.17 14.52
N ILE A 492 -20.85 11.24 14.11
CA ILE A 492 -19.73 10.61 14.82
C ILE A 492 -19.68 11.02 16.29
N GLY A 493 -19.93 12.31 16.59
CA GLY A 493 -20.00 12.82 17.97
C GLY A 493 -21.05 12.10 18.79
N ARG A 494 -22.29 12.03 18.27
CA ARG A 494 -23.40 11.37 18.97
C ARG A 494 -23.18 9.88 19.16
N VAL A 495 -22.56 9.20 18.18
CA VAL A 495 -22.22 7.77 18.30
C VAL A 495 -21.24 7.51 19.44
N ILE A 496 -20.19 8.33 19.57
CA ILE A 496 -19.21 8.18 20.66
C ILE A 496 -19.87 8.49 22.01
N GLU A 497 -20.67 9.55 22.10
CA GLU A 497 -21.43 9.91 23.31
C GLU A 497 -22.33 8.75 23.75
N LEU A 498 -23.18 8.24 22.85
CA LEU A 498 -24.06 7.10 23.14
C LEU A 498 -23.29 5.86 23.60
N ALA A 499 -22.18 5.56 22.93
CA ALA A 499 -21.37 4.40 23.28
C ALA A 499 -20.73 4.53 24.66
N GLU A 500 -20.39 5.75 25.10
CA GLU A 500 -19.87 6.02 26.45
C GLU A 500 -20.97 6.09 27.50
N GLU A 501 -22.08 6.78 27.22
CA GLU A 501 -23.23 6.89 28.12
C GLU A 501 -23.85 5.54 28.47
N CYS A 502 -23.90 4.65 27.47
CA CYS A 502 -24.46 3.31 27.61
C CYS A 502 -23.41 2.25 27.99
N GLU A 503 -22.22 2.63 28.39
CA GLU A 503 -21.13 1.73 28.78
C GLU A 503 -20.77 0.67 27.72
N LEU A 504 -21.06 0.93 26.45
CA LEU A 504 -20.59 0.06 25.36
C LEU A 504 -19.07 0.09 25.28
N ILE A 505 -18.47 1.25 25.48
CA ILE A 505 -17.03 1.48 25.55
C ILE A 505 -16.71 2.28 26.81
N SER A 506 -15.54 2.04 27.41
CA SER A 506 -15.08 2.81 28.58
C SER A 506 -14.66 4.22 28.17
N LYS A 507 -14.80 5.20 29.08
CA LYS A 507 -14.17 6.52 28.89
C LYS A 507 -12.66 6.37 28.75
N ASP A 508 -12.04 7.19 27.91
CA ASP A 508 -10.61 7.17 27.61
C ASP A 508 -10.00 8.56 27.81
N ASP A 509 -9.16 8.69 28.84
CA ASP A 509 -8.50 9.94 29.17
C ASP A 509 -7.52 10.38 28.06
N LEU A 510 -6.88 9.44 27.37
CA LEU A 510 -5.99 9.73 26.26
C LEU A 510 -6.76 10.30 25.06
N PHE A 511 -7.94 9.74 24.76
CA PHE A 511 -8.86 10.30 23.76
C PHE A 511 -9.33 11.69 24.17
N THR A 512 -9.80 11.86 25.42
CA THR A 512 -10.27 13.16 25.94
C THR A 512 -9.18 14.23 25.88
N ASN A 513 -7.95 13.88 26.26
CA ASN A 513 -6.81 14.79 26.16
C ASN A 513 -6.45 15.11 24.71
N PHE A 514 -6.51 14.12 23.82
CA PHE A 514 -6.22 14.31 22.40
C PHE A 514 -7.18 15.30 21.74
N ILE A 515 -8.50 15.15 21.94
CA ILE A 515 -9.52 16.04 21.34
C ILE A 515 -9.54 17.45 21.93
N LYS A 516 -9.02 17.65 23.14
CA LYS A 516 -8.87 18.98 23.76
C LYS A 516 -7.62 19.72 23.30
N ASN A 517 -6.60 19.00 22.87
CA ASN A 517 -5.29 19.53 22.50
C ASN A 517 -5.00 19.29 21.02
N ARG A 518 -4.09 18.37 20.72
CA ARG A 518 -3.52 18.12 19.40
C ARG A 518 -4.58 17.81 18.31
N GLY A 519 -5.66 17.13 18.68
CA GLY A 519 -6.74 16.73 17.78
C GLY A 519 -7.96 17.67 17.81
N HIS A 520 -7.84 18.88 18.38
CA HIS A 520 -8.96 19.79 18.57
C HIS A 520 -9.66 20.14 17.24
N TYR A 521 -8.89 20.58 16.25
CA TYR A 521 -9.42 20.87 14.92
C TYR A 521 -10.06 19.63 14.28
N LEU A 522 -9.34 18.52 14.26
CA LEU A 522 -9.82 17.27 13.67
C LEU A 522 -11.17 16.84 14.32
N TRP A 523 -11.27 16.91 15.64
CA TRP A 523 -12.49 16.57 16.36
C TRP A 523 -13.64 17.53 16.03
N SER A 524 -13.39 18.83 15.97
CA SER A 524 -14.42 19.81 15.62
C SER A 524 -15.09 19.51 14.28
N ARG A 525 -14.32 18.94 13.33
CA ARG A 525 -14.78 18.55 12.00
C ARG A 525 -15.45 17.18 11.98
N LEU A 526 -14.85 16.19 12.65
CA LEU A 526 -15.35 14.81 12.64
C LEU A 526 -16.65 14.65 13.42
N LYS A 527 -16.81 15.34 14.57
CA LYS A 527 -17.97 15.15 15.43
C LYS A 527 -19.32 15.43 14.77
N ILE A 528 -19.35 16.31 13.75
CA ILE A 528 -20.56 16.70 13.02
C ILE A 528 -20.78 15.87 11.74
N MET A 529 -19.80 15.04 11.37
CA MET A 529 -19.87 14.22 10.17
C MET A 529 -20.73 12.97 10.41
N PRO A 530 -21.50 12.50 9.42
CA PRO A 530 -22.24 11.24 9.53
C PRO A 530 -21.32 10.05 9.85
N PHE A 531 -21.73 9.22 10.79
CA PHE A 531 -20.96 7.99 11.13
C PHE A 531 -20.87 7.02 9.94
N GLN A 532 -21.83 7.07 9.03
CA GLN A 532 -21.84 6.24 7.82
C GLN A 532 -20.60 6.50 6.92
N GLU A 533 -20.08 7.72 6.87
CA GLU A 533 -18.81 7.99 6.15
C GLU A 533 -17.64 7.18 6.72
N TYR A 534 -17.61 7.06 8.05
CA TYR A 534 -16.59 6.23 8.71
C TYR A 534 -16.82 4.74 8.43
N VAL A 535 -18.05 4.25 8.54
CA VAL A 535 -18.40 2.85 8.22
C VAL A 535 -17.98 2.51 6.79
N ASN A 536 -18.34 3.33 5.83
CA ASN A 536 -17.98 3.18 4.42
C ASN A 536 -16.45 3.13 4.21
N SER A 537 -15.70 3.95 4.95
CA SER A 537 -14.24 3.95 4.88
C SER A 537 -13.64 2.63 5.37
N ILE A 538 -14.19 2.05 6.44
CA ILE A 538 -13.74 0.73 6.94
C ILE A 538 -14.13 -0.39 5.98
N ASP A 539 -15.34 -0.36 5.43
CA ASP A 539 -15.77 -1.36 4.46
C ASP A 539 -14.90 -1.32 3.19
N TYR A 540 -14.48 -0.13 2.77
CA TYR A 540 -13.50 0.05 1.70
C TYR A 540 -12.11 -0.52 2.08
N LEU A 541 -11.59 -0.21 3.26
CA LEU A 541 -10.29 -0.68 3.72
C LEU A 541 -10.24 -2.20 3.90
N ARG A 542 -11.35 -2.82 4.31
CA ARG A 542 -11.53 -4.26 4.46
C ARG A 542 -11.94 -4.97 3.17
N GLU A 543 -12.01 -4.26 2.05
CA GLU A 543 -12.34 -4.80 0.72
C GLU A 543 -13.74 -5.43 0.60
N TYR A 544 -14.69 -4.98 1.45
CA TYR A 544 -16.09 -5.42 1.37
C TYR A 544 -16.85 -4.77 0.21
N VAL A 545 -16.28 -3.72 -0.39
CA VAL A 545 -16.81 -3.05 -1.59
C VAL A 545 -16.07 -3.49 -2.84
N SER A 546 -16.68 -3.27 -4.01
CA SER A 546 -16.09 -3.63 -5.30
C SER A 546 -14.94 -2.73 -5.74
N VAL A 547 -14.83 -1.50 -5.21
CA VAL A 547 -13.80 -0.54 -5.64
C VAL A 547 -12.50 -0.68 -4.87
N ILE A 548 -11.35 -0.62 -5.59
CA ILE A 548 -10.01 -0.76 -5.01
C ILE A 548 -9.00 0.02 -5.86
N THR A 549 -7.83 0.39 -5.30
CA THR A 549 -6.78 1.01 -6.12
C THR A 549 -6.02 -0.01 -6.95
N GLN A 550 -5.58 0.42 -8.17
CA GLN A 550 -4.78 -0.43 -9.06
C GLN A 550 -3.45 -0.90 -8.42
N HIS A 551 -2.90 -0.14 -7.49
CA HIS A 551 -1.68 -0.53 -6.75
C HIS A 551 -1.95 -1.66 -5.73
N LYS A 552 -3.09 -1.59 -5.04
CA LYS A 552 -3.42 -2.52 -3.96
C LYS A 552 -3.75 -3.94 -4.46
N VAL A 553 -4.11 -4.10 -5.74
CA VAL A 553 -4.45 -5.42 -6.30
C VAL A 553 -3.24 -6.28 -6.65
N LYS A 554 -2.02 -5.77 -6.49
CA LYS A 554 -0.81 -6.57 -6.70
C LYS A 554 -0.83 -7.80 -5.79
N GLY A 555 -0.56 -8.98 -6.33
CA GLY A 555 -0.67 -10.26 -5.61
C GLY A 555 -2.07 -10.87 -5.54
N SER A 556 -3.13 -10.10 -5.81
CA SER A 556 -4.52 -10.59 -5.76
C SER A 556 -5.04 -11.04 -7.13
N GLU A 557 -6.20 -11.73 -7.14
CA GLU A 557 -6.88 -12.20 -8.36
C GLU A 557 -8.40 -12.20 -8.15
N TYR A 558 -9.17 -11.93 -9.22
CA TYR A 558 -10.62 -11.78 -9.17
C TYR A 558 -11.27 -12.38 -10.41
N GLU A 559 -12.47 -12.93 -10.29
CA GLU A 559 -13.19 -13.47 -11.45
C GLU A 559 -13.39 -12.40 -12.53
N ASN A 560 -13.90 -11.23 -12.13
CA ASN A 560 -14.19 -10.11 -13.03
C ASN A 560 -13.41 -8.86 -12.61
N VAL A 561 -12.79 -8.22 -13.57
CA VAL A 561 -12.00 -6.98 -13.34
C VAL A 561 -12.49 -5.89 -14.30
N LEU A 562 -12.85 -4.74 -13.74
CA LEU A 562 -13.11 -3.50 -14.47
C LEU A 562 -11.97 -2.53 -14.20
N VAL A 563 -11.16 -2.22 -15.20
CA VAL A 563 -10.06 -1.27 -15.11
C VAL A 563 -10.50 0.09 -15.65
N LEU A 564 -10.47 1.13 -14.81
CA LEU A 564 -10.78 2.49 -15.21
C LEU A 564 -9.48 3.25 -15.53
N LEU A 565 -9.41 3.80 -16.75
CA LEU A 565 -8.26 4.54 -17.26
C LEU A 565 -8.41 6.04 -17.01
N ASP A 566 -8.69 6.41 -15.74
CA ASP A 566 -8.79 7.79 -15.29
C ASP A 566 -7.51 8.19 -14.54
N ASN A 567 -6.81 9.20 -15.06
CA ASN A 567 -5.56 9.72 -14.48
C ASN A 567 -5.76 10.42 -13.12
N GLY A 568 -6.99 10.71 -12.69
CA GLY A 568 -7.31 11.33 -11.40
C GLY A 568 -6.60 12.68 -11.16
N LYS A 569 -6.15 13.34 -12.22
CA LYS A 569 -5.27 14.53 -12.20
C LYS A 569 -3.91 14.28 -11.54
N TRP A 570 -3.46 13.03 -11.48
CA TRP A 570 -2.16 12.66 -10.95
C TRP A 570 -1.13 12.59 -12.09
N ASN A 571 -0.18 13.51 -12.09
CA ASN A 571 0.81 13.69 -13.17
C ASN A 571 1.87 12.59 -13.29
N GLN A 572 1.88 11.63 -12.35
CA GLN A 572 2.79 10.48 -12.38
C GLN A 572 2.29 9.34 -13.30
N TYR A 573 1.06 9.39 -13.75
CA TYR A 573 0.45 8.43 -14.67
C TYR A 573 -0.28 9.15 -15.78
N ASN A 574 -0.29 8.54 -16.97
CA ASN A 574 -1.03 9.04 -18.12
C ASN A 574 -1.47 7.87 -19.00
N PHE A 575 -2.71 7.40 -18.79
CA PHE A 575 -3.26 6.28 -19.55
C PHE A 575 -3.48 6.57 -21.04
N ASP A 576 -3.63 7.82 -21.43
CA ASP A 576 -3.76 8.20 -22.84
C ASP A 576 -2.51 7.80 -23.65
N THR A 577 -1.33 7.79 -23.01
CA THR A 577 -0.07 7.42 -23.66
C THR A 577 0.03 5.93 -24.03
N LEU A 578 -0.74 5.07 -23.36
CA LEU A 578 -0.85 3.66 -23.75
C LEU A 578 -1.39 3.51 -25.19
N PHE A 579 -2.20 4.48 -25.59
CA PHE A 579 -2.85 4.54 -26.91
C PHE A 579 -2.28 5.65 -27.80
N GLY A 580 -1.01 6.02 -27.56
CA GLY A 580 -0.26 6.95 -28.41
C GLY A 580 -0.71 8.40 -28.37
N LYS A 581 -1.57 8.80 -27.41
CA LYS A 581 -2.00 10.19 -27.25
C LYS A 581 -1.26 10.89 -26.12
N GLY A 582 -0.85 12.13 -26.39
CA GLY A 582 -0.13 12.97 -25.42
C GLY A 582 1.37 12.70 -25.38
N SER A 583 2.09 13.58 -24.69
CA SER A 583 3.51 13.42 -24.39
C SER A 583 3.71 13.30 -22.89
N SER A 584 4.40 12.27 -22.45
CA SER A 584 4.93 12.14 -21.10
C SER A 584 6.39 11.70 -21.19
N ASN A 585 7.15 11.91 -20.12
CA ASN A 585 8.50 11.35 -20.08
C ASN A 585 8.43 9.82 -20.05
N GLU A 586 9.51 9.18 -20.43
CA GLU A 586 9.62 7.71 -20.52
C GLU A 586 9.28 7.02 -19.19
N ASN A 587 9.68 7.60 -18.05
CA ASN A 587 9.37 7.06 -16.73
C ASN A 587 7.86 7.00 -16.46
N VAL A 588 7.11 8.04 -16.84
CA VAL A 588 5.64 8.06 -16.70
C VAL A 588 5.00 7.01 -17.61
N GLN A 589 5.50 6.87 -18.86
CA GLN A 589 4.99 5.87 -19.79
C GLN A 589 5.22 4.46 -19.27
N ASN A 590 6.46 4.14 -18.87
CA ASN A 590 6.82 2.82 -18.34
C ASN A 590 6.06 2.49 -17.07
N ARG A 591 5.91 3.45 -16.14
CA ARG A 591 5.12 3.28 -14.91
C ARG A 591 3.65 3.02 -15.22
N THR A 592 3.06 3.79 -16.15
CA THR A 592 1.66 3.61 -16.57
C THR A 592 1.44 2.24 -17.21
N LYS A 593 2.34 1.83 -18.09
CA LYS A 593 2.32 0.53 -18.78
C LYS A 593 2.38 -0.63 -17.79
N ARG A 594 3.30 -0.58 -16.83
CA ARG A 594 3.45 -1.62 -15.80
C ARG A 594 2.22 -1.68 -14.90
N LEU A 595 1.68 -0.52 -14.46
CA LEU A 595 0.47 -0.50 -13.65
C LEU A 595 -0.74 -1.07 -14.40
N PHE A 596 -0.89 -0.73 -15.67
CA PHE A 596 -1.93 -1.29 -16.53
C PHE A 596 -1.76 -2.81 -16.70
N TYR A 597 -0.54 -3.28 -16.98
CA TYR A 597 -0.23 -4.72 -17.03
C TYR A 597 -0.62 -5.44 -15.73
N VAL A 598 -0.25 -4.88 -14.57
CA VAL A 598 -0.67 -5.44 -13.28
C VAL A 598 -2.19 -5.49 -13.18
N ALA A 599 -2.89 -4.42 -13.53
CA ALA A 599 -4.34 -4.32 -13.40
C ALA A 599 -5.08 -5.37 -14.26
N ILE A 600 -4.74 -5.48 -15.55
CA ILE A 600 -5.40 -6.42 -16.48
C ILE A 600 -5.14 -7.88 -16.13
N THR A 601 -3.95 -8.21 -15.61
CA THR A 601 -3.58 -9.58 -15.24
C THR A 601 -4.20 -10.07 -13.93
N ARG A 602 -5.06 -9.27 -13.29
CA ARG A 602 -5.85 -9.70 -12.12
C ARG A 602 -7.11 -10.49 -12.50
N ALA A 603 -7.54 -10.43 -13.77
CA ALA A 603 -8.76 -11.07 -14.24
C ALA A 603 -8.58 -12.58 -14.45
N MET A 604 -9.44 -13.39 -13.81
CA MET A 604 -9.48 -14.84 -13.98
C MET A 604 -10.50 -15.29 -15.03
N LYS A 605 -11.53 -14.47 -15.33
CA LYS A 605 -12.57 -14.79 -16.32
C LYS A 605 -12.84 -13.63 -17.28
N ASN A 606 -13.28 -12.49 -16.75
CA ASN A 606 -13.74 -11.38 -17.56
C ASN A 606 -12.98 -10.10 -17.23
N LEU A 607 -12.60 -9.37 -18.27
CA LEU A 607 -11.91 -8.08 -18.19
C LEU A 607 -12.69 -7.04 -18.99
N ILE A 608 -13.03 -5.94 -18.34
CA ILE A 608 -13.48 -4.71 -19.01
C ILE A 608 -12.46 -3.62 -18.74
N VAL A 609 -12.01 -2.95 -19.79
CA VAL A 609 -11.19 -1.74 -19.72
C VAL A 609 -12.07 -0.58 -20.13
N TYR A 610 -12.32 0.38 -19.23
CA TYR A 610 -13.10 1.57 -19.51
C TYR A 610 -12.23 2.77 -19.72
N MET A 611 -12.33 3.42 -20.88
CA MET A 611 -11.63 4.64 -21.28
C MET A 611 -12.59 5.84 -21.27
N PRO A 612 -12.44 6.81 -20.33
CA PRO A 612 -13.31 7.98 -20.27
C PRO A 612 -12.88 9.05 -21.31
N SER A 613 -12.74 8.64 -22.56
CA SER A 613 -12.38 9.47 -23.70
C SER A 613 -12.90 8.86 -25.00
N ASN A 614 -13.55 9.66 -25.84
CA ASN A 614 -14.00 9.29 -27.19
C ASN A 614 -13.02 9.79 -28.29
N ASP A 615 -11.78 10.08 -27.93
CA ASP A 615 -10.78 10.54 -28.88
C ASP A 615 -10.48 9.48 -29.93
N ARG A 616 -10.59 9.86 -31.20
CA ARG A 616 -10.42 8.94 -32.34
C ARG A 616 -9.01 8.32 -32.39
N GLN A 617 -7.96 9.04 -31.99
CA GLN A 617 -6.59 8.53 -31.97
C GLN A 617 -6.47 7.38 -30.97
N ILE A 618 -7.07 7.51 -29.77
CA ILE A 618 -7.10 6.49 -28.75
C ILE A 618 -7.86 5.25 -29.26
N ILE A 619 -9.04 5.45 -29.85
CA ILE A 619 -9.88 4.36 -30.33
C ILE A 619 -9.19 3.58 -31.47
N GLU A 620 -8.62 4.28 -32.44
CA GLU A 620 -7.87 3.62 -33.53
C GLU A 620 -6.65 2.85 -33.00
N LYS A 621 -5.90 3.43 -32.05
CA LYS A 621 -4.75 2.76 -31.46
C LYS A 621 -5.15 1.58 -30.57
N ALA A 622 -6.33 1.60 -29.97
CA ALA A 622 -6.87 0.46 -29.21
C ALA A 622 -7.02 -0.81 -30.06
N LYS A 623 -7.24 -0.68 -31.38
CA LYS A 623 -7.32 -1.81 -32.34
C LYS A 623 -6.00 -2.62 -32.43
N ASP A 624 -4.88 -2.04 -32.08
CA ASP A 624 -3.59 -2.78 -32.01
C ASP A 624 -3.58 -3.80 -30.85
N TYR A 625 -4.39 -3.55 -29.83
CA TYR A 625 -4.41 -4.33 -28.60
C TYR A 625 -5.68 -5.19 -28.48
N PHE A 626 -6.83 -4.70 -28.90
CA PHE A 626 -8.14 -5.34 -28.77
C PHE A 626 -8.69 -5.73 -30.14
N GLU A 627 -9.49 -6.78 -30.19
CA GLU A 627 -10.24 -7.14 -31.41
C GLU A 627 -11.29 -6.05 -31.68
N GLU A 628 -11.55 -5.72 -32.94
CA GLU A 628 -12.49 -4.68 -33.30
C GLU A 628 -13.91 -4.93 -32.76
N SER A 629 -14.34 -6.18 -32.68
CA SER A 629 -15.62 -6.61 -32.07
C SER A 629 -15.65 -6.46 -30.54
N ASP A 630 -14.50 -6.25 -29.92
CA ASP A 630 -14.38 -6.06 -28.47
C ASP A 630 -14.24 -4.57 -28.08
N ILE A 631 -14.18 -3.65 -29.07
CA ILE A 631 -14.16 -2.20 -28.88
C ILE A 631 -15.58 -1.67 -28.98
N VAL A 632 -16.13 -1.12 -27.90
CA VAL A 632 -17.55 -0.76 -27.79
C VAL A 632 -17.72 0.68 -27.33
N ASP A 633 -18.56 1.44 -28.02
CA ASP A 633 -19.03 2.74 -27.51
C ASP A 633 -20.05 2.49 -26.38
N VAL A 634 -19.82 3.08 -25.22
CA VAL A 634 -20.72 2.92 -24.08
C VAL A 634 -22.16 3.35 -24.39
N LEU A 635 -22.36 4.32 -25.28
CA LEU A 635 -23.68 4.78 -25.69
C LEU A 635 -24.46 3.72 -26.47
N SER A 636 -23.78 2.79 -27.15
CA SER A 636 -24.44 1.70 -27.84
C SER A 636 -25.07 0.66 -26.88
N LEU A 637 -24.72 0.73 -25.60
CA LEU A 637 -25.28 -0.19 -24.59
C LEU A 637 -26.57 0.33 -23.94
N VAL A 638 -27.06 1.51 -24.33
CA VAL A 638 -28.31 2.09 -23.80
C VAL A 638 -29.54 1.34 -24.26
N ASP A 639 -29.50 0.79 -25.50
CA ASP A 639 -30.63 0.17 -26.16
C ASP A 639 -30.68 -1.37 -26.01
N GLU A 640 -29.74 -1.94 -25.27
CA GLU A 640 -29.73 -3.38 -24.93
C GLU A 640 -30.30 -3.64 -23.51
#